data_ebc98c7f39f55175047342c6d867a12e
#
_entry.id   ebc98c7f39f55175047342c6d867a12e
#
_cell.length_a   1.000
_cell.length_b   1.000
_cell.length_c   1.000
_cell.angle_alpha   90.00
_cell.angle_beta   90.00
_cell.angle_gamma   90.00
#
_symmetry.space_group_name_H-M   'P 1'
#
loop_
_entity.id
_entity.type
_entity.pdbx_description
1 polymer ?
#
loop_
_entity_poly.entity_id
_entity_poly.type
_entity_poly.pdbx_seq_one_letter_code
_entity_poly.pdbx_strand_id
1 'polypeptide(L)'
;MLCQNCKLNESTIHLYTNVNGKQKQVDLCQNCYQIIKTDPNNPLFSGLNHVSHAPGGINPFFDDFFGDLNNFRAFNGQDLPNTPPTQSGGNRGGGNGNGRNNNRNQTATPSQAKGILEEFGINVTEIARHGDIDPVIGRDSEIIRVIEILNRRTKNNPVLIGEPGVGKTAVVEGLAQKIVDGNVPHKLQGKQVIRLDVVSLVQGTGIRGQFEERMQKLMEEIRQRQDVILFIDEIHEIVGAGTAGEGSMDAGNILKPALARGELQLVGATTLNEYRIIEKDAALERRMQPVKVDEPSVEETITILKGIQKKYEDYHHVKYNNDAIEAAAVLSNRYIQDRFLPDKAIDLLDEAGSKMNLTLNFVDPKEIDQRLIEAENLKAQATREEDYERAAYFRDQIAKYKEMQQQKVDDQDTPIITEKTIEHIIEEKTNIPVGDLKEKEQSQLINLADDLKQHVIGQDDAVVKIAKAIRRNRVGLGSPNRPIGSFLFVGPTGVGKTELSKQLAIELFGSADSMIRFDMSEYMEKHAVAKLVGAPPGYVGYEEAGQLTEKVRRNPYSLILLDEIEKAHPDVMHMFLQVLDDGRLTDGQGRTVSFKDTIIIMTSNAGSGKTEASVGFGASREGRTNSVLGQLGNFFSPEFMNRFDGIIEFKALNKENLLNIVDIMLSDVNARLAINSIHLDVTDKVKEKLVDLGYDPKMGARPLRRTIQEHIEDAITDYYLENPSEKELRAIMTSNGNIIIKSSKKTEESTKG
;
A
#
# COMPACT_ATOMS: atom_id res chain seq x y z
N MET A 1 22.50 -41.26 7.20
CA MET A 1 23.27 -40.40 8.13
C MET A 1 22.31 -39.80 9.14
N LEU A 2 22.73 -39.51 10.37
CA LEU A 2 21.84 -38.87 11.33
C LEU A 2 21.68 -37.41 10.99
N CYS A 3 20.49 -36.86 11.21
CA CYS A 3 20.16 -35.44 11.02
C CYS A 3 21.12 -34.54 11.80
N GLN A 4 21.74 -33.56 11.15
CA GLN A 4 22.73 -32.68 11.77
C GLN A 4 22.13 -31.73 12.81
N ASN A 5 20.81 -31.47 12.75
CA ASN A 5 20.12 -30.62 13.69
C ASN A 5 19.68 -31.36 14.96
N CYS A 6 18.85 -32.40 14.83
CA CYS A 6 18.32 -33.11 15.99
C CYS A 6 19.19 -34.28 16.44
N LYS A 7 20.08 -34.81 15.61
CA LYS A 7 20.96 -35.98 15.84
C LYS A 7 20.22 -37.27 16.23
N LEU A 8 18.91 -37.29 16.07
CA LEU A 8 18.04 -38.39 16.49
C LEU A 8 17.48 -39.19 15.32
N ASN A 9 17.05 -38.53 14.27
CA ASN A 9 16.41 -39.16 13.12
C ASN A 9 17.37 -39.27 11.95
N GLU A 10 17.15 -40.27 11.06
CA GLU A 10 17.92 -40.37 9.83
C GLU A 10 17.64 -39.14 8.93
N SER A 11 18.69 -38.60 8.32
CA SER A 11 18.60 -37.50 7.37
C SER A 11 18.02 -38.01 6.06
N THR A 12 16.89 -37.40 5.65
CA THR A 12 16.19 -37.68 4.39
C THR A 12 16.32 -36.55 3.40
N ILE A 13 16.80 -35.38 3.84
CA ILE A 13 16.92 -34.17 3.04
C ILE A 13 18.35 -33.65 3.10
N HIS A 14 18.98 -33.49 1.94
CA HIS A 14 20.34 -33.01 1.78
C HIS A 14 20.32 -31.64 1.14
N LEU A 15 20.68 -30.59 1.92
CA LEU A 15 20.76 -29.20 1.47
C LEU A 15 22.21 -28.84 1.14
N TYR A 16 22.44 -28.25 -0.01
CA TYR A 16 23.75 -27.72 -0.41
C TYR A 16 23.71 -26.19 -0.33
N THR A 17 24.50 -25.61 0.57
CA THR A 17 24.63 -24.17 0.72
C THR A 17 26.02 -23.71 0.24
N ASN A 18 26.08 -22.61 -0.48
CA ASN A 18 27.32 -22.02 -0.93
C ASN A 18 27.59 -20.74 -0.10
N VAL A 19 28.49 -20.82 0.89
CA VAL A 19 28.87 -19.70 1.73
C VAL A 19 30.31 -19.33 1.42
N ASN A 20 30.53 -18.12 0.93
CA ASN A 20 31.84 -17.60 0.55
C ASN A 20 32.61 -18.49 -0.45
N GLY A 21 31.92 -19.04 -1.46
CA GLY A 21 32.56 -19.88 -2.49
C GLY A 21 32.86 -21.32 -2.04
N LYS A 22 32.48 -21.73 -0.82
CA LYS A 22 32.61 -23.11 -0.34
C LYS A 22 31.22 -23.75 -0.24
N GLN A 23 31.01 -24.84 -0.93
CA GLN A 23 29.79 -25.65 -0.79
C GLN A 23 29.83 -26.40 0.54
N LYS A 24 28.77 -26.21 1.34
CA LYS A 24 28.56 -26.96 2.59
C LYS A 24 27.27 -27.76 2.46
N GLN A 25 27.35 -29.05 2.69
CA GLN A 25 26.20 -29.95 2.72
C GLN A 25 25.65 -29.98 4.16
N VAL A 26 24.33 -29.83 4.28
CA VAL A 26 23.60 -29.91 5.56
C VAL A 26 22.53 -31.01 5.39
N ASP A 27 22.64 -32.07 6.23
CA ASP A 27 21.77 -33.24 6.16
C ASP A 27 20.72 -33.16 7.27
N LEU A 28 19.43 -33.10 6.90
CA LEU A 28 18.31 -32.90 7.82
C LEU A 28 17.27 -33.98 7.69
N CYS A 29 16.59 -34.30 8.80
CA CYS A 29 15.36 -35.11 8.74
C CYS A 29 14.16 -34.19 8.36
N GLN A 30 13.06 -34.81 7.92
CA GLN A 30 11.89 -34.10 7.42
C GLN A 30 11.29 -33.11 8.45
N ASN A 31 11.24 -33.49 9.72
CA ASN A 31 10.74 -32.66 10.79
C ASN A 31 11.64 -31.43 11.04
N CYS A 32 12.96 -31.62 11.11
CA CYS A 32 13.89 -30.51 11.28
C CYS A 32 13.89 -29.56 10.08
N TYR A 33 13.70 -30.07 8.88
CA TYR A 33 13.55 -29.24 7.69
C TYR A 33 12.30 -28.37 7.74
N GLN A 34 11.15 -28.90 8.19
CA GLN A 34 9.93 -28.11 8.36
C GLN A 34 10.08 -27.00 9.41
N ILE A 35 10.70 -27.31 10.55
CA ILE A 35 10.97 -26.32 11.62
C ILE A 35 11.87 -25.19 11.11
N ILE A 36 12.93 -25.53 10.35
CA ILE A 36 13.86 -24.55 9.79
C ILE A 36 13.16 -23.69 8.71
N LYS A 37 12.21 -24.27 7.97
CA LYS A 37 11.41 -23.54 6.97
C LYS A 37 10.47 -22.50 7.59
N THR A 38 10.03 -22.73 8.83
CA THR A 38 9.10 -21.85 9.54
C THR A 38 9.78 -20.85 10.48
N ASP A 39 11.06 -21.01 10.81
CA ASP A 39 11.81 -20.12 11.71
C ASP A 39 13.05 -19.51 11.02
N PRO A 40 12.95 -18.29 10.48
CA PRO A 40 14.06 -17.61 9.81
C PRO A 40 15.22 -17.22 10.74
N ASN A 41 15.06 -17.28 12.07
CA ASN A 41 16.09 -16.91 13.05
C ASN A 41 16.91 -18.10 13.58
N ASN A 42 16.82 -19.27 12.99
CA ASN A 42 17.54 -20.45 13.45
C ASN A 42 19.07 -20.32 13.28
N PRO A 43 19.88 -20.58 14.32
CA PRO A 43 21.34 -20.38 14.31
C PRO A 43 22.13 -21.20 13.27
N LEU A 44 21.54 -22.20 12.64
CA LEU A 44 22.15 -22.91 11.51
C LEU A 44 22.28 -22.05 10.25
N PHE A 45 21.56 -20.93 10.16
CA PHE A 45 21.61 -19.97 9.08
C PHE A 45 22.13 -18.59 9.51
N SER A 46 22.58 -18.40 10.74
CA SER A 46 23.14 -17.13 11.26
C SER A 46 24.40 -16.64 10.53
N GLY A 47 24.97 -17.45 9.66
CA GLY A 47 26.06 -17.04 8.74
C GLY A 47 25.60 -16.31 7.48
N LEU A 48 24.30 -16.22 7.20
CA LEU A 48 23.72 -15.54 6.04
C LEU A 48 23.18 -14.12 6.35
N ASN A 49 23.09 -13.73 7.62
CA ASN A 49 22.47 -12.48 8.07
C ASN A 49 23.43 -11.30 8.29
N HIS A 50 24.64 -11.32 7.77
CA HIS A 50 25.51 -10.14 7.72
C HIS A 50 25.52 -9.53 6.32
N VAL A 51 24.38 -8.99 5.90
CA VAL A 51 24.33 -7.90 4.92
C VAL A 51 23.58 -6.75 5.60
N SER A 52 24.34 -5.71 5.87
CA SER A 52 23.95 -4.45 6.49
C SER A 52 22.64 -3.88 5.94
N HIS A 53 21.77 -3.46 6.84
CA HIS A 53 20.65 -2.58 6.57
C HIS A 53 21.14 -1.27 5.95
N ALA A 54 20.85 -1.07 4.68
CA ALA A 54 20.76 0.25 4.06
C ALA A 54 19.26 0.48 3.75
N PRO A 55 18.69 1.63 4.08
CA PRO A 55 17.29 1.91 3.82
C PRO A 55 17.08 2.23 2.33
N GLY A 56 16.24 1.47 1.66
CA GLY A 56 15.77 1.77 0.31
C GLY A 56 16.42 0.93 -0.79
N GLY A 57 15.89 -0.25 -1.02
CA GLY A 57 16.22 -1.04 -2.20
C GLY A 57 15.70 -2.47 -2.05
N ILE A 58 14.64 -2.79 -2.75
CA ILE A 58 14.15 -4.14 -2.96
C ILE A 58 15.29 -4.93 -3.60
N ASN A 59 15.76 -5.96 -2.93
CA ASN A 59 16.87 -6.77 -3.40
C ASN A 59 16.32 -7.89 -4.31
N PRO A 60 16.52 -7.86 -5.64
CA PRO A 60 15.98 -8.86 -6.57
C PRO A 60 16.50 -10.29 -6.33
N PHE A 61 17.53 -10.42 -5.50
CA PHE A 61 18.19 -11.70 -5.21
C PHE A 61 17.39 -12.60 -4.23
N PHE A 62 16.45 -12.02 -3.47
CA PHE A 62 15.65 -12.79 -2.52
C PHE A 62 14.40 -13.42 -3.15
N ASP A 63 13.79 -12.75 -4.12
CA ASP A 63 12.62 -13.28 -4.84
C ASP A 63 12.99 -14.46 -5.76
N ASP A 64 14.16 -14.44 -6.38
CA ASP A 64 14.65 -15.55 -7.21
C ASP A 64 15.01 -16.80 -6.37
N PHE A 65 15.43 -16.62 -5.12
CA PHE A 65 15.82 -17.75 -4.26
C PHE A 65 14.62 -18.43 -3.58
N PHE A 66 13.56 -17.70 -3.26
CA PHE A 66 12.34 -18.24 -2.64
C PHE A 66 11.24 -18.57 -3.67
N GLY A 67 11.24 -17.99 -4.84
CA GLY A 67 10.34 -18.31 -5.94
C GLY A 67 10.56 -19.73 -6.48
N ASP A 68 11.80 -20.19 -6.54
CA ASP A 68 12.15 -21.54 -7.02
C ASP A 68 11.95 -22.67 -5.99
N LEU A 69 11.79 -22.35 -4.71
CA LEU A 69 11.61 -23.35 -3.64
C LEU A 69 10.22 -24.01 -3.63
N ASN A 70 9.24 -23.42 -4.30
CA ASN A 70 7.93 -24.05 -4.48
C ASN A 70 7.92 -25.17 -5.55
N ASN A 71 8.97 -25.30 -6.36
CA ASN A 71 9.09 -26.30 -7.41
C ASN A 71 9.98 -27.52 -7.05
N PHE A 72 10.49 -27.61 -5.82
CA PHE A 72 11.25 -28.81 -5.42
C PHE A 72 10.32 -29.95 -5.00
N ARG A 73 9.92 -30.77 -5.97
CA ARG A 73 9.45 -32.12 -5.71
C ARG A 73 10.60 -32.90 -5.08
N ALA A 74 10.35 -33.52 -3.93
CA ALA A 74 11.24 -34.48 -3.29
C ALA A 74 11.62 -35.58 -4.27
N PHE A 75 12.89 -35.64 -4.64
CA PHE A 75 13.45 -36.83 -5.32
C PHE A 75 13.57 -37.94 -4.29
N ASN A 76 12.68 -38.92 -4.36
CA ASN A 76 12.89 -40.22 -3.74
C ASN A 76 14.00 -40.94 -4.53
N GLY A 77 15.08 -41.28 -3.84
CA GLY A 77 16.22 -41.94 -4.42
C GLY A 77 15.93 -43.37 -4.79
N GLN A 78 15.56 -43.58 -6.01
CA GLN A 78 15.71 -44.82 -6.78
C GLN A 78 15.53 -44.43 -8.24
N ASP A 79 16.64 -44.30 -8.95
CA ASP A 79 16.87 -44.62 -10.34
C ASP A 79 18.04 -43.76 -10.89
N LEU A 80 19.21 -44.38 -10.89
CA LEU A 80 20.36 -43.99 -11.68
C LEU A 80 20.27 -44.70 -13.04
N PRO A 81 20.30 -43.99 -14.17
CA PRO A 81 20.58 -44.61 -15.45
C PRO A 81 22.07 -44.52 -15.74
N ASN A 82 22.68 -45.67 -15.94
CA ASN A 82 24.00 -45.84 -16.50
C ASN A 82 23.94 -45.91 -18.03
N THR A 83 24.79 -45.08 -18.65
CA THR A 83 25.52 -45.25 -19.91
C THR A 83 24.82 -45.11 -21.28
N PRO A 84 25.66 -44.69 -22.27
CA PRO A 84 25.22 -43.96 -23.46
C PRO A 84 24.98 -44.85 -24.70
N PRO A 85 24.58 -44.31 -25.85
CA PRO A 85 23.92 -45.03 -26.90
C PRO A 85 24.90 -45.66 -27.92
N THR A 86 24.57 -46.88 -28.34
CA THR A 86 25.08 -47.42 -29.61
C THR A 86 23.92 -47.86 -30.49
N GLN A 87 24.02 -47.44 -31.74
CA GLN A 87 23.15 -47.85 -32.86
C GLN A 87 23.23 -49.34 -33.16
N SER A 88 22.14 -49.91 -33.54
CA SER A 88 21.93 -50.60 -34.83
C SER A 88 20.84 -51.68 -34.72
N GLY A 89 19.88 -51.57 -35.55
CA GLY A 89 19.55 -52.53 -36.62
C GLY A 89 18.88 -53.83 -36.24
N GLY A 90 17.65 -53.98 -36.75
CA GLY A 90 17.29 -55.22 -37.41
C GLY A 90 16.43 -56.26 -36.72
N ASN A 91 15.18 -56.27 -37.08
CA ASN A 91 14.47 -57.39 -37.70
C ASN A 91 14.01 -58.62 -36.88
N ARG A 92 12.70 -58.80 -36.91
CA ARG A 92 11.92 -60.09 -37.08
C ARG A 92 12.02 -61.22 -36.08
N GLY A 93 10.85 -61.68 -35.71
CA GLY A 93 10.55 -63.05 -35.48
C GLY A 93 9.82 -63.39 -34.19
N GLY A 94 8.62 -63.66 -34.23
CA GLY A 94 7.68 -64.65 -33.98
C GLY A 94 8.03 -65.74 -32.92
N GLY A 95 7.08 -66.01 -32.05
CA GLY A 95 7.19 -67.11 -31.13
C GLY A 95 6.09 -67.22 -30.08
N ASN A 96 5.14 -67.95 -30.38
CA ASN A 96 4.05 -68.55 -29.63
C ASN A 96 4.53 -69.19 -28.30
N GLY A 97 3.75 -69.02 -27.20
CA GLY A 97 4.03 -69.79 -25.95
C GLY A 97 2.93 -69.59 -24.91
N ASN A 98 2.01 -70.51 -24.96
CA ASN A 98 0.94 -70.81 -24.00
C ASN A 98 1.44 -71.01 -22.56
N GLY A 99 0.74 -70.44 -21.58
CA GLY A 99 0.91 -70.80 -20.18
C GLY A 99 -0.22 -70.27 -19.31
N ARG A 100 -1.20 -71.15 -19.07
CA ARG A 100 -2.30 -70.95 -18.09
C ARG A 100 -1.74 -70.82 -16.66
N ASN A 101 -2.25 -69.85 -15.83
CA ASN A 101 -2.98 -70.24 -14.61
C ASN A 101 -3.58 -69.09 -13.87
N ASN A 102 -4.84 -69.12 -13.74
CA ASN A 102 -5.77 -69.02 -12.61
C ASN A 102 -5.54 -67.97 -11.50
N ASN A 103 -6.50 -67.02 -11.47
CA ASN A 103 -7.42 -66.79 -10.35
C ASN A 103 -6.91 -65.97 -9.15
N ARG A 104 -7.39 -64.71 -9.11
CA ARG A 104 -8.23 -64.26 -8.00
C ARG A 104 -8.78 -62.86 -8.35
N ASN A 105 -10.09 -62.84 -8.55
CA ASN A 105 -10.89 -61.62 -8.54
C ASN A 105 -10.66 -60.83 -7.24
N GLN A 106 -10.05 -59.72 -7.35
CA GLN A 106 -10.36 -58.56 -6.48
C GLN A 106 -10.90 -57.48 -7.40
N THR A 107 -12.18 -57.26 -7.33
CA THR A 107 -12.86 -56.11 -7.89
C THR A 107 -12.26 -54.84 -7.28
N ALA A 108 -11.25 -54.29 -7.93
CA ALA A 108 -10.89 -52.90 -7.74
C ALA A 108 -12.00 -52.12 -8.42
N THR A 109 -12.82 -51.42 -7.62
CA THR A 109 -13.65 -50.34 -8.06
C THR A 109 -12.77 -49.39 -8.88
N PRO A 110 -13.16 -49.02 -10.13
CA PRO A 110 -12.41 -48.02 -10.85
C PRO A 110 -12.52 -46.71 -10.05
N SER A 111 -11.41 -46.20 -9.58
CA SER A 111 -11.32 -44.82 -9.15
C SER A 111 -11.76 -43.97 -10.37
N GLN A 112 -12.95 -43.42 -10.30
CA GLN A 112 -13.41 -42.45 -11.27
C GLN A 112 -12.33 -41.34 -11.35
N ALA A 113 -11.73 -41.22 -12.52
CA ALA A 113 -10.84 -40.09 -12.79
C ALA A 113 -11.65 -38.82 -12.50
N LYS A 114 -11.18 -37.99 -11.56
CA LYS A 114 -11.81 -36.72 -11.26
C LYS A 114 -11.95 -35.92 -12.54
N GLY A 115 -13.14 -35.39 -12.79
CA GLY A 115 -13.40 -34.52 -13.94
C GLY A 115 -12.62 -33.20 -13.82
N ILE A 116 -12.42 -32.53 -14.93
CA ILE A 116 -11.74 -31.22 -14.95
C ILE A 116 -12.48 -30.19 -14.10
N LEU A 117 -13.81 -30.23 -14.08
CA LEU A 117 -14.64 -29.37 -13.22
C LEU A 117 -14.41 -29.63 -11.72
N GLU A 118 -14.05 -30.85 -11.33
CA GLU A 118 -13.72 -31.20 -9.93
C GLU A 118 -12.26 -30.87 -9.58
N GLU A 119 -11.37 -30.79 -10.59
CA GLU A 119 -9.95 -30.51 -10.39
C GLU A 119 -9.69 -29.00 -10.33
N PHE A 120 -10.34 -28.21 -11.17
CA PHE A 120 -10.11 -26.75 -11.33
C PHE A 120 -11.33 -25.89 -10.98
N GLY A 121 -12.42 -26.49 -10.53
CA GLY A 121 -13.66 -25.79 -10.18
C GLY A 121 -14.02 -25.93 -8.70
N ILE A 122 -14.52 -24.85 -8.12
CA ILE A 122 -15.09 -24.84 -6.78
C ILE A 122 -16.60 -24.79 -6.88
N ASN A 123 -17.30 -25.76 -6.32
CA ASN A 123 -18.77 -25.82 -6.34
C ASN A 123 -19.38 -24.90 -5.26
N VAL A 124 -19.70 -23.68 -5.64
CA VAL A 124 -20.28 -22.65 -4.75
C VAL A 124 -21.65 -23.09 -4.21
N THR A 125 -22.45 -23.82 -5.00
CA THR A 125 -23.75 -24.34 -4.55
C THR A 125 -23.61 -25.40 -3.44
N GLU A 126 -22.55 -26.17 -3.45
CA GLU A 126 -22.26 -27.16 -2.42
C GLU A 126 -21.83 -26.51 -1.12
N ILE A 127 -20.96 -25.49 -1.21
CA ILE A 127 -20.58 -24.63 -0.08
C ILE A 127 -21.84 -23.97 0.54
N ALA A 128 -22.77 -23.48 -0.32
CA ALA A 128 -24.05 -22.92 0.14
C ALA A 128 -24.90 -23.96 0.92
N ARG A 129 -24.94 -25.21 0.48
CA ARG A 129 -25.66 -26.29 1.17
C ARG A 129 -25.08 -26.61 2.54
N HIS A 130 -23.78 -26.48 2.70
CA HIS A 130 -23.11 -26.69 4.00
C HIS A 130 -23.25 -25.49 4.94
N GLY A 131 -23.73 -24.34 4.44
CA GLY A 131 -23.90 -23.12 5.23
C GLY A 131 -22.61 -22.33 5.45
N ASP A 132 -21.56 -22.62 4.64
CA ASP A 132 -20.24 -22.02 4.77
C ASP A 132 -20.11 -20.68 4.01
N ILE A 133 -21.17 -20.29 3.26
CA ILE A 133 -21.22 -18.98 2.57
C ILE A 133 -21.57 -17.87 3.55
N ASP A 134 -20.95 -16.71 3.36
CA ASP A 134 -21.31 -15.49 4.09
C ASP A 134 -22.71 -15.02 3.70
N PRO A 135 -23.50 -14.48 4.65
CA PRO A 135 -24.81 -13.95 4.33
C PRO A 135 -24.68 -12.78 3.36
N VAL A 136 -25.28 -12.91 2.19
CA VAL A 136 -25.27 -11.87 1.16
C VAL A 136 -26.36 -10.84 1.47
N ILE A 137 -25.94 -9.61 1.72
CA ILE A 137 -26.80 -8.51 2.17
C ILE A 137 -26.70 -7.36 1.16
N GLY A 138 -27.85 -6.74 0.84
CA GLY A 138 -27.90 -5.52 0.02
C GLY A 138 -27.64 -5.73 -1.48
N ARG A 139 -27.67 -6.99 -1.97
CA ARG A 139 -27.46 -7.31 -3.40
C ARG A 139 -28.66 -8.01 -4.06
N ASP A 140 -29.83 -7.94 -3.45
CA ASP A 140 -31.01 -8.63 -3.96
C ASP A 140 -31.42 -8.18 -5.34
N SER A 141 -31.29 -6.90 -5.69
CA SER A 141 -31.61 -6.35 -7.02
C SER A 141 -30.73 -6.94 -8.11
N GLU A 142 -29.43 -7.02 -7.87
CA GLU A 142 -28.44 -7.56 -8.80
C GLU A 142 -28.61 -9.08 -8.93
N ILE A 143 -28.87 -9.79 -7.85
CA ILE A 143 -29.12 -11.24 -7.86
C ILE A 143 -30.39 -11.54 -8.67
N ILE A 144 -31.50 -10.82 -8.44
CA ILE A 144 -32.73 -10.96 -9.22
C ILE A 144 -32.46 -10.69 -10.69
N ARG A 145 -31.67 -9.65 -10.99
CA ARG A 145 -31.31 -9.31 -12.37
C ARG A 145 -30.50 -10.40 -13.04
N VAL A 146 -29.54 -11.01 -12.34
CA VAL A 146 -28.77 -12.17 -12.81
C VAL A 146 -29.72 -13.35 -13.10
N ILE A 147 -30.63 -13.67 -12.19
CA ILE A 147 -31.64 -14.73 -12.37
C ILE A 147 -32.52 -14.48 -13.61
N GLU A 148 -33.00 -13.24 -13.79
CA GLU A 148 -33.77 -12.86 -14.98
C GLU A 148 -33.00 -13.10 -16.28
N ILE A 149 -31.72 -12.71 -16.32
CA ILE A 149 -30.86 -12.86 -17.50
C ILE A 149 -30.62 -14.35 -17.77
N LEU A 150 -30.24 -15.15 -16.78
CA LEU A 150 -30.05 -16.60 -16.93
C LEU A 150 -31.29 -17.33 -17.41
N ASN A 151 -32.49 -16.81 -17.11
CA ASN A 151 -33.78 -17.39 -17.56
C ASN A 151 -34.14 -17.02 -19.00
N ARG A 152 -33.48 -16.07 -19.64
CA ARG A 152 -33.71 -15.66 -21.02
C ARG A 152 -33.45 -16.80 -22.03
N ARG A 153 -34.01 -16.67 -23.21
CA ARG A 153 -33.72 -17.56 -24.35
C ARG A 153 -32.40 -17.19 -25.05
N THR A 154 -32.13 -15.90 -25.16
CA THR A 154 -30.93 -15.34 -25.80
C THR A 154 -30.32 -14.28 -24.89
N LYS A 155 -29.02 -14.00 -25.04
CA LYS A 155 -28.27 -13.11 -24.14
C LYS A 155 -28.46 -13.53 -22.67
N ASN A 156 -28.29 -14.81 -22.41
CA ASN A 156 -28.53 -15.44 -21.11
C ASN A 156 -27.27 -15.61 -20.26
N ASN A 157 -26.20 -14.90 -20.59
CA ASN A 157 -24.96 -14.90 -19.84
C ASN A 157 -24.75 -13.50 -19.22
N PRO A 158 -25.02 -13.32 -17.91
CA PRO A 158 -24.78 -12.06 -17.22
C PRO A 158 -23.27 -11.85 -17.02
N VAL A 159 -22.84 -10.59 -17.12
CA VAL A 159 -21.50 -10.15 -16.74
C VAL A 159 -21.63 -9.07 -15.67
N LEU A 160 -21.14 -9.33 -14.48
CA LEU A 160 -21.11 -8.40 -13.37
C LEU A 160 -19.98 -7.39 -13.61
N ILE A 161 -20.34 -6.11 -13.68
CA ILE A 161 -19.40 -5.03 -13.95
C ILE A 161 -19.37 -4.10 -12.75
N GLY A 162 -18.20 -3.91 -12.16
CA GLY A 162 -18.02 -3.02 -11.02
C GLY A 162 -16.56 -2.95 -10.59
N GLU A 163 -16.26 -1.99 -9.76
CA GLU A 163 -14.91 -1.82 -9.21
C GLU A 163 -14.48 -3.03 -8.35
N PRO A 164 -13.16 -3.24 -8.14
CA PRO A 164 -12.69 -4.30 -7.25
C PRO A 164 -13.22 -4.09 -5.82
N GLY A 165 -13.64 -5.18 -5.15
CA GLY A 165 -14.10 -5.10 -3.76
C GLY A 165 -15.54 -4.64 -3.54
N VAL A 166 -16.32 -4.31 -4.61
CA VAL A 166 -17.74 -3.92 -4.44
C VAL A 166 -18.70 -5.10 -4.17
N GLY A 167 -18.20 -6.34 -4.15
CA GLY A 167 -19.02 -7.53 -3.84
C GLY A 167 -19.59 -8.25 -5.07
N LYS A 168 -18.92 -8.24 -6.21
CA LYS A 168 -19.31 -9.01 -7.42
C LYS A 168 -19.45 -10.51 -7.12
N THR A 169 -18.51 -11.08 -6.40
CA THR A 169 -18.52 -12.50 -6.00
C THR A 169 -19.68 -12.81 -5.07
N ALA A 170 -20.01 -11.91 -4.15
CA ALA A 170 -21.16 -12.05 -3.26
C ALA A 170 -22.49 -12.18 -4.01
N VAL A 171 -22.67 -11.49 -5.15
CA VAL A 171 -23.86 -11.65 -6.02
C VAL A 171 -23.98 -13.08 -6.51
N VAL A 172 -22.86 -13.74 -6.85
CA VAL A 172 -22.85 -15.14 -7.33
C VAL A 172 -23.10 -16.12 -6.18
N GLU A 173 -22.56 -15.84 -5.01
CA GLU A 173 -22.82 -16.60 -3.78
C GLU A 173 -24.30 -16.50 -3.39
N GLY A 174 -24.89 -15.31 -3.47
CA GLY A 174 -26.33 -15.11 -3.28
C GLY A 174 -27.21 -15.82 -4.31
N LEU A 175 -26.75 -15.90 -5.57
CA LEU A 175 -27.40 -16.72 -6.59
C LEU A 175 -27.38 -18.20 -6.19
N ALA A 176 -26.22 -18.72 -5.77
CA ALA A 176 -26.07 -20.11 -5.33
C ALA A 176 -26.98 -20.41 -4.12
N GLN A 177 -27.05 -19.50 -3.15
CA GLN A 177 -27.96 -19.63 -2.00
C GLN A 177 -29.42 -19.67 -2.43
N LYS A 178 -29.88 -18.75 -3.32
CA LYS A 178 -31.26 -18.76 -3.83
C LYS A 178 -31.60 -20.03 -4.64
N ILE A 179 -30.59 -20.64 -5.30
CA ILE A 179 -30.78 -21.95 -5.98
C ILE A 179 -30.98 -23.06 -4.94
N VAL A 180 -30.20 -23.08 -3.87
CA VAL A 180 -30.31 -24.07 -2.78
C VAL A 180 -31.65 -23.95 -2.06
N ASP A 181 -32.10 -22.72 -1.79
CA ASP A 181 -33.37 -22.41 -1.14
C ASP A 181 -34.58 -22.67 -2.05
N GLY A 182 -34.37 -22.97 -3.33
CA GLY A 182 -35.43 -23.17 -4.32
C GLY A 182 -36.14 -21.88 -4.77
N ASN A 183 -35.64 -20.70 -4.38
CA ASN A 183 -36.19 -19.38 -4.68
C ASN A 183 -35.78 -18.86 -6.07
N VAL A 184 -35.80 -19.75 -7.07
CA VAL A 184 -35.44 -19.45 -8.46
C VAL A 184 -36.48 -20.05 -9.42
N PRO A 185 -36.59 -19.54 -10.65
CA PRO A 185 -37.47 -20.13 -11.67
C PRO A 185 -37.13 -21.61 -11.93
N HIS A 186 -38.15 -22.40 -12.29
CA HIS A 186 -38.00 -23.85 -12.49
C HIS A 186 -36.81 -24.26 -13.39
N LYS A 187 -36.46 -23.44 -14.39
CA LYS A 187 -35.33 -23.67 -15.29
C LYS A 187 -33.97 -23.65 -14.56
N LEU A 188 -33.85 -22.96 -13.43
CA LEU A 188 -32.65 -22.82 -12.65
C LEU A 188 -32.64 -23.72 -11.40
N GLN A 189 -33.75 -24.37 -11.09
CA GLN A 189 -33.80 -25.31 -9.96
C GLN A 189 -32.88 -26.51 -10.21
N GLY A 190 -32.13 -26.90 -9.19
CA GLY A 190 -31.20 -28.02 -9.26
C GLY A 190 -29.91 -27.72 -10.06
N LYS A 191 -29.71 -26.50 -10.55
CA LYS A 191 -28.45 -26.09 -11.16
C LYS A 191 -27.35 -25.95 -10.11
N GLN A 192 -26.10 -26.11 -10.55
CA GLN A 192 -24.90 -25.97 -9.74
C GLN A 192 -24.06 -24.81 -10.28
N VAL A 193 -23.71 -23.88 -9.43
CA VAL A 193 -22.79 -22.78 -9.75
C VAL A 193 -21.38 -23.25 -9.41
N ILE A 194 -20.52 -23.33 -10.43
CA ILE A 194 -19.11 -23.76 -10.29
C ILE A 194 -18.22 -22.60 -10.65
N ARG A 195 -17.43 -22.13 -9.69
CA ARG A 195 -16.39 -21.11 -9.91
C ARG A 195 -15.16 -21.77 -10.51
N LEU A 196 -14.76 -21.33 -11.70
CA LEU A 196 -13.59 -21.83 -12.41
C LEU A 196 -12.36 -21.01 -12.02
N ASP A 197 -11.30 -21.69 -11.61
CA ASP A 197 -9.99 -21.09 -11.42
C ASP A 197 -9.20 -21.09 -12.74
N VAL A 198 -9.21 -19.94 -13.42
CA VAL A 198 -8.55 -19.76 -14.71
C VAL A 198 -7.03 -19.82 -14.59
N VAL A 199 -6.48 -19.28 -13.50
CA VAL A 199 -5.03 -19.28 -13.26
C VAL A 199 -4.50 -20.69 -13.14
N SER A 200 -5.18 -21.53 -12.37
CA SER A 200 -4.81 -22.95 -12.21
C SER A 200 -4.94 -23.75 -13.51
N LEU A 201 -5.87 -23.39 -14.40
CA LEU A 201 -5.98 -24.01 -15.73
C LEU A 201 -4.76 -23.73 -16.62
N VAL A 202 -4.19 -22.54 -16.51
CA VAL A 202 -3.01 -22.09 -17.28
C VAL A 202 -1.71 -22.61 -16.67
N GLN A 203 -1.64 -22.75 -15.34
CA GLN A 203 -0.43 -23.21 -14.65
C GLN A 203 0.01 -24.60 -15.09
N GLY A 204 1.32 -24.77 -15.27
CA GLY A 204 1.92 -26.06 -15.66
C GLY A 204 1.77 -26.41 -17.15
N THR A 205 1.19 -25.53 -17.97
CA THR A 205 1.10 -25.73 -19.41
C THR A 205 2.33 -25.17 -20.12
N GLY A 206 3.49 -25.83 -19.96
CA GLY A 206 4.73 -25.45 -20.64
C GLY A 206 4.71 -25.63 -22.18
N ILE A 207 3.70 -26.29 -22.72
CA ILE A 207 3.50 -26.56 -24.16
C ILE A 207 2.11 -26.05 -24.54
N ARG A 208 2.05 -25.18 -25.52
CA ARG A 208 0.84 -24.49 -26.05
C ARG A 208 -0.43 -25.36 -26.18
N GLY A 209 -0.30 -26.62 -26.54
CA GLY A 209 -1.45 -27.52 -26.73
C GLY A 209 -2.14 -28.05 -25.45
N GLN A 210 -1.48 -27.97 -24.30
CA GLN A 210 -2.04 -28.54 -23.07
C GLN A 210 -3.20 -27.71 -22.50
N PHE A 211 -3.10 -26.40 -22.56
CA PHE A 211 -4.20 -25.51 -22.15
C PHE A 211 -5.43 -25.69 -23.05
N GLU A 212 -5.21 -25.72 -24.36
CA GLU A 212 -6.29 -25.96 -25.34
C GLU A 212 -6.96 -27.32 -25.11
N GLU A 213 -6.18 -28.36 -24.84
CA GLU A 213 -6.70 -29.69 -24.53
C GLU A 213 -7.52 -29.71 -23.23
N ARG A 214 -7.06 -29.01 -22.18
CA ARG A 214 -7.82 -28.87 -20.93
C ARG A 214 -9.13 -28.12 -21.15
N MET A 215 -9.11 -27.01 -21.90
CA MET A 215 -10.32 -26.25 -22.24
C MET A 215 -11.30 -27.05 -23.09
N GLN A 216 -10.81 -27.87 -24.04
CA GLN A 216 -11.68 -28.75 -24.84
C GLN A 216 -12.34 -29.82 -23.96
N LYS A 217 -11.61 -30.47 -23.07
CA LYS A 217 -12.14 -31.45 -22.11
C LYS A 217 -13.15 -30.80 -21.15
N LEU A 218 -12.85 -29.60 -20.65
CA LEU A 218 -13.79 -28.81 -19.84
C LEU A 218 -15.09 -28.56 -20.57
N MET A 219 -15.01 -28.15 -21.83
CA MET A 219 -16.20 -27.89 -22.65
C MET A 219 -16.98 -29.17 -22.97
N GLU A 220 -16.31 -30.29 -23.11
CA GLU A 220 -16.97 -31.59 -23.31
C GLU A 220 -17.69 -32.05 -22.05
N GLU A 221 -17.08 -31.88 -20.86
CA GLU A 221 -17.70 -32.16 -19.57
C GLU A 221 -18.93 -31.30 -19.32
N ILE A 222 -18.85 -29.99 -19.60
CA ILE A 222 -19.98 -29.04 -19.46
C ILE A 222 -21.14 -29.41 -20.41
N ARG A 223 -20.85 -29.86 -21.63
CA ARG A 223 -21.88 -30.33 -22.57
C ARG A 223 -22.63 -31.56 -22.08
N GLN A 224 -21.94 -32.46 -21.37
CA GLN A 224 -22.55 -33.64 -20.78
C GLN A 224 -23.36 -33.30 -19.53
N ARG A 225 -22.97 -32.24 -18.80
CA ARG A 225 -23.60 -31.75 -17.56
C ARG A 225 -24.43 -30.51 -17.83
N GLN A 226 -25.71 -30.69 -18.10
CA GLN A 226 -26.66 -29.57 -18.37
C GLN A 226 -27.05 -28.80 -17.07
N ASP A 227 -26.64 -29.27 -15.90
CA ASP A 227 -26.95 -28.68 -14.59
C ASP A 227 -25.94 -27.62 -14.15
N VAL A 228 -24.88 -27.35 -14.91
CA VAL A 228 -23.80 -26.43 -14.53
C VAL A 228 -24.09 -25.01 -15.01
N ILE A 229 -23.86 -24.03 -14.11
CA ILE A 229 -23.67 -22.61 -14.41
C ILE A 229 -22.21 -22.30 -14.06
N LEU A 230 -21.43 -21.93 -15.06
CA LEU A 230 -20.02 -21.61 -14.87
C LEU A 230 -19.88 -20.17 -14.38
N PHE A 231 -19.16 -19.93 -13.29
CA PHE A 231 -18.76 -18.61 -12.85
C PHE A 231 -17.27 -18.40 -13.14
N ILE A 232 -16.96 -17.30 -13.81
CA ILE A 232 -15.59 -16.90 -14.14
C ILE A 232 -15.37 -15.51 -13.58
N ASP A 233 -14.52 -15.43 -12.58
CA ASP A 233 -14.03 -14.14 -12.12
C ASP A 233 -12.94 -13.66 -13.07
N GLU A 234 -12.77 -12.33 -13.21
CA GLU A 234 -11.84 -11.70 -14.14
C GLU A 234 -11.96 -12.27 -15.58
N ILE A 235 -13.20 -12.37 -16.07
CA ILE A 235 -13.51 -13.01 -17.38
C ILE A 235 -12.71 -12.42 -18.55
N HIS A 236 -12.22 -11.19 -18.42
CA HIS A 236 -11.39 -10.53 -19.43
C HIS A 236 -10.04 -11.24 -19.62
N GLU A 237 -9.50 -11.94 -18.60
CA GLU A 237 -8.28 -12.72 -18.74
C GLU A 237 -8.40 -13.83 -19.77
N ILE A 238 -9.56 -14.48 -19.82
CA ILE A 238 -9.84 -15.54 -20.81
C ILE A 238 -10.01 -14.95 -22.22
N VAL A 239 -10.59 -13.75 -22.32
CA VAL A 239 -10.86 -13.10 -23.60
C VAL A 239 -9.62 -12.42 -24.15
N GLY A 240 -8.72 -11.94 -23.27
CA GLY A 240 -7.49 -11.27 -23.61
C GLY A 240 -6.24 -12.17 -23.68
N ALA A 241 -6.32 -13.39 -23.19
CA ALA A 241 -5.22 -14.34 -23.18
C ALA A 241 -4.86 -14.82 -24.59
N GLY A 242 -4.27 -13.96 -25.40
CA GLY A 242 -3.92 -14.34 -26.77
C GLY A 242 -3.39 -13.22 -27.66
N THR A 243 -3.40 -11.97 -27.19
CA THR A 243 -3.02 -10.82 -28.02
C THR A 243 -1.51 -10.53 -28.05
N ALA A 244 -0.68 -11.25 -27.32
CA ALA A 244 0.77 -11.03 -27.23
C ALA A 244 1.59 -11.91 -28.20
N GLY A 245 1.21 -11.99 -29.47
CA GLY A 245 2.03 -12.64 -30.51
C GLY A 245 1.22 -13.18 -31.68
N GLU A 246 1.69 -12.97 -32.91
CA GLU A 246 1.13 -13.58 -34.11
C GLU A 246 1.04 -15.12 -33.95
N GLY A 247 -0.19 -15.63 -33.80
CA GLY A 247 -0.47 -17.07 -33.73
C GLY A 247 -0.95 -17.64 -32.40
N SER A 248 -1.30 -16.80 -31.37
CA SER A 248 -1.88 -17.32 -30.13
C SER A 248 -3.38 -17.59 -30.32
N MET A 249 -3.82 -18.83 -30.09
CA MET A 249 -5.25 -19.12 -30.00
C MET A 249 -5.79 -18.59 -28.66
N ASP A 250 -6.72 -17.66 -28.78
CA ASP A 250 -7.46 -17.06 -27.69
C ASP A 250 -8.43 -18.08 -27.08
N ALA A 251 -8.37 -18.29 -25.76
CA ALA A 251 -9.34 -19.12 -25.04
C ALA A 251 -10.78 -18.68 -25.32
N GLY A 252 -10.98 -17.40 -25.61
CA GLY A 252 -12.23 -16.84 -26.10
C GLY A 252 -12.75 -17.56 -27.36
N ASN A 253 -11.87 -17.98 -28.28
CA ASN A 253 -12.27 -18.69 -29.49
C ASN A 253 -12.82 -20.09 -29.23
N ILE A 254 -12.44 -20.72 -28.12
CA ILE A 254 -13.00 -22.03 -27.70
C ILE A 254 -14.38 -21.85 -27.06
N LEU A 255 -14.57 -20.76 -26.28
CA LEU A 255 -15.84 -20.47 -25.62
C LEU A 255 -16.91 -19.91 -26.58
N LYS A 256 -16.52 -19.11 -27.57
CA LYS A 256 -17.44 -18.45 -28.53
C LYS A 256 -18.42 -19.44 -29.21
N PRO A 257 -18.03 -20.60 -29.73
CA PRO A 257 -18.98 -21.54 -30.35
C PRO A 257 -19.97 -22.12 -29.34
N ALA A 258 -19.57 -22.41 -28.11
CA ALA A 258 -20.46 -22.95 -27.09
C ALA A 258 -21.46 -21.92 -26.59
N LEU A 259 -21.04 -20.68 -26.36
CA LEU A 259 -21.92 -19.55 -26.06
C LEU A 259 -22.88 -19.25 -27.23
N ALA A 260 -22.40 -19.37 -28.47
CA ALA A 260 -23.23 -19.16 -29.66
C ALA A 260 -24.35 -20.18 -29.79
N ARG A 261 -24.10 -21.45 -29.45
CA ARG A 261 -25.08 -22.52 -29.50
C ARG A 261 -25.99 -22.62 -28.27
N GLY A 262 -25.65 -21.85 -27.19
CA GLY A 262 -26.37 -21.91 -25.93
C GLY A 262 -26.09 -23.20 -25.12
N GLU A 263 -24.97 -23.84 -25.40
CA GLU A 263 -24.51 -25.07 -24.71
C GLU A 263 -23.88 -24.75 -23.33
N LEU A 264 -23.50 -23.51 -23.10
CA LEU A 264 -22.89 -23.00 -21.88
C LEU A 264 -23.75 -21.89 -21.27
N GLN A 265 -24.02 -21.98 -19.97
CA GLN A 265 -24.50 -20.87 -19.15
C GLN A 265 -23.34 -20.33 -18.32
N LEU A 266 -23.07 -19.05 -18.48
CA LEU A 266 -21.91 -18.37 -17.89
C LEU A 266 -22.35 -17.15 -17.11
N VAL A 267 -21.77 -16.95 -15.92
CA VAL A 267 -21.75 -15.68 -15.18
C VAL A 267 -20.31 -15.20 -15.20
N GLY A 268 -20.05 -14.02 -15.72
CA GLY A 268 -18.73 -13.38 -15.68
C GLY A 268 -18.68 -12.27 -14.65
N ALA A 269 -17.48 -11.97 -14.12
CA ALA A 269 -17.23 -10.75 -13.35
C ALA A 269 -16.01 -10.03 -13.93
N THR A 270 -16.02 -8.70 -13.95
CA THR A 270 -14.90 -7.88 -14.44
C THR A 270 -15.08 -6.42 -14.00
N THR A 271 -14.08 -5.58 -14.26
CA THR A 271 -14.20 -4.13 -14.08
C THR A 271 -14.78 -3.44 -15.33
N LEU A 272 -15.21 -2.18 -15.19
CA LEU A 272 -15.75 -1.40 -16.31
C LEU A 272 -14.71 -1.20 -17.43
N ASN A 273 -13.45 -0.98 -17.07
CA ASN A 273 -12.37 -0.74 -18.03
C ASN A 273 -12.06 -1.99 -18.86
N GLU A 274 -12.04 -3.13 -18.21
CA GLU A 274 -11.76 -4.42 -18.84
C GLU A 274 -12.95 -4.96 -19.62
N TYR A 275 -14.19 -4.64 -19.21
CA TYR A 275 -15.37 -4.98 -19.97
C TYR A 275 -15.35 -4.41 -21.39
N ARG A 276 -14.72 -3.27 -21.61
CA ARG A 276 -14.51 -2.69 -22.95
C ARG A 276 -13.75 -3.62 -23.91
N ILE A 277 -12.94 -4.54 -23.40
CA ILE A 277 -12.26 -5.57 -24.21
C ILE A 277 -13.30 -6.55 -24.74
N ILE A 278 -14.25 -6.95 -23.91
CA ILE A 278 -15.34 -7.86 -24.26
C ILE A 278 -16.30 -7.19 -25.26
N GLU A 279 -16.61 -5.90 -25.08
CA GLU A 279 -17.47 -5.12 -25.99
C GLU A 279 -16.90 -4.99 -27.41
N LYS A 280 -15.57 -4.96 -27.54
CA LYS A 280 -14.91 -4.93 -28.86
C LYS A 280 -15.11 -6.22 -29.65
N ASP A 281 -15.44 -7.33 -28.98
CA ASP A 281 -15.72 -8.60 -29.62
C ASP A 281 -17.23 -8.75 -29.87
N ALA A 282 -17.66 -8.48 -31.10
CA ALA A 282 -19.05 -8.51 -31.48
C ALA A 282 -19.75 -9.89 -31.31
N ALA A 283 -18.99 -11.00 -31.21
CA ALA A 283 -19.52 -12.33 -30.99
C ALA A 283 -19.88 -12.55 -29.51
N LEU A 284 -19.06 -12.03 -28.60
CA LEU A 284 -19.31 -12.08 -27.16
C LEU A 284 -20.34 -11.06 -26.72
N GLU A 285 -20.28 -9.82 -27.20
CA GLU A 285 -21.23 -8.74 -26.90
C GLU A 285 -22.67 -9.14 -27.15
N ARG A 286 -22.94 -9.86 -28.26
CA ARG A 286 -24.28 -10.34 -28.59
C ARG A 286 -24.82 -11.43 -27.67
N ARG A 287 -24.00 -12.03 -26.84
CA ARG A 287 -24.35 -13.18 -25.98
C ARG A 287 -24.29 -12.85 -24.49
N MET A 288 -23.53 -11.80 -24.12
CA MET A 288 -23.37 -11.34 -22.77
C MET A 288 -24.31 -10.17 -22.48
N GLN A 289 -24.73 -10.05 -21.22
CA GLN A 289 -25.58 -8.96 -20.75
C GLN A 289 -24.95 -8.34 -19.52
N PRO A 290 -24.54 -7.05 -19.58
CA PRO A 290 -23.94 -6.38 -18.44
C PRO A 290 -24.97 -6.20 -17.30
N VAL A 291 -24.48 -6.41 -16.07
CA VAL A 291 -25.15 -6.10 -14.80
C VAL A 291 -24.20 -5.25 -14.00
N LYS A 292 -24.56 -3.99 -13.77
CA LYS A 292 -23.75 -3.07 -13.00
C LYS A 292 -23.86 -3.40 -11.51
N VAL A 293 -22.73 -3.47 -10.83
CA VAL A 293 -22.62 -3.62 -9.37
C VAL A 293 -21.92 -2.37 -8.86
N ASP A 294 -22.70 -1.47 -8.29
CA ASP A 294 -22.19 -0.21 -7.76
C ASP A 294 -21.61 -0.37 -6.36
N GLU A 295 -20.72 0.55 -5.96
CA GLU A 295 -20.22 0.67 -4.59
C GLU A 295 -21.42 0.96 -3.67
N PRO A 296 -21.60 0.20 -2.57
CA PRO A 296 -22.68 0.47 -1.62
C PRO A 296 -22.43 1.77 -0.87
N SER A 297 -23.51 2.40 -0.40
CA SER A 297 -23.43 3.55 0.49
C SER A 297 -22.87 3.15 1.85
N VAL A 298 -22.48 4.15 2.67
CA VAL A 298 -22.00 3.92 4.04
C VAL A 298 -23.05 3.19 4.88
N GLU A 299 -24.33 3.59 4.75
CA GLU A 299 -25.47 2.99 5.49
C GLU A 299 -25.70 1.52 5.07
N GLU A 300 -25.62 1.24 3.78
CA GLU A 300 -25.70 -0.14 3.26
C GLU A 300 -24.50 -0.96 3.75
N THR A 301 -23.32 -0.37 3.77
CA THR A 301 -22.09 -1.02 4.27
C THR A 301 -22.22 -1.37 5.76
N ILE A 302 -22.73 -0.45 6.59
CA ILE A 302 -22.99 -0.73 8.01
C ILE A 302 -23.94 -1.94 8.17
N THR A 303 -24.96 -2.02 7.31
CA THR A 303 -25.91 -3.14 7.30
C THR A 303 -25.22 -4.45 6.91
N ILE A 304 -24.34 -4.41 5.91
CA ILE A 304 -23.54 -5.56 5.49
C ILE A 304 -22.63 -6.02 6.63
N LEU A 305 -21.88 -5.09 7.25
CA LEU A 305 -20.97 -5.40 8.37
C LEU A 305 -21.71 -6.02 9.55
N LYS A 306 -22.87 -5.49 9.93
CA LYS A 306 -23.72 -6.06 10.99
C LYS A 306 -24.18 -7.49 10.65
N GLY A 307 -24.40 -7.78 9.39
CA GLY A 307 -24.81 -9.12 8.96
C GLY A 307 -23.71 -10.16 8.99
N ILE A 308 -22.46 -9.76 8.73
CA ILE A 308 -21.29 -10.66 8.78
C ILE A 308 -20.61 -10.67 10.15
N GLN A 309 -20.94 -9.72 11.03
CA GLN A 309 -20.33 -9.50 12.35
C GLN A 309 -20.12 -10.80 13.13
N LYS A 310 -21.16 -11.61 13.24
CA LYS A 310 -21.13 -12.84 14.05
C LYS A 310 -20.06 -13.82 13.58
N LYS A 311 -19.86 -13.97 12.26
CA LYS A 311 -18.81 -14.86 11.72
C LYS A 311 -17.41 -14.39 12.10
N TYR A 312 -17.16 -13.08 12.03
CA TYR A 312 -15.87 -12.51 12.43
C TYR A 312 -15.66 -12.57 13.95
N GLU A 313 -16.73 -12.39 14.75
CA GLU A 313 -16.70 -12.57 16.21
C GLU A 313 -16.35 -14.01 16.59
N ASP A 314 -17.00 -14.97 15.94
CA ASP A 314 -16.74 -16.40 16.15
C ASP A 314 -15.34 -16.82 15.71
N TYR A 315 -14.83 -16.24 14.61
CA TYR A 315 -13.50 -16.56 14.06
C TYR A 315 -12.36 -15.99 14.91
N HIS A 316 -12.47 -14.71 15.32
CA HIS A 316 -11.41 -14.02 16.08
C HIS A 316 -11.59 -14.14 17.59
N HIS A 317 -12.69 -14.71 18.08
CA HIS A 317 -13.06 -14.79 19.50
C HIS A 317 -13.10 -13.42 20.19
N VAL A 318 -13.70 -12.44 19.53
CA VAL A 318 -13.86 -11.05 19.97
C VAL A 318 -15.32 -10.63 19.84
N LYS A 319 -15.69 -9.48 20.41
CA LYS A 319 -17.00 -8.83 20.17
C LYS A 319 -16.77 -7.45 19.57
N TYR A 320 -17.58 -7.10 18.55
CA TYR A 320 -17.56 -5.76 17.97
C TYR A 320 -18.69 -4.93 18.54
N ASN A 321 -18.35 -3.73 19.07
CA ASN A 321 -19.38 -2.76 19.45
C ASN A 321 -20.02 -2.16 18.18
N ASN A 322 -21.28 -1.73 18.26
CA ASN A 322 -21.96 -1.07 17.15
C ASN A 322 -21.20 0.16 16.66
N ASP A 323 -20.62 0.95 17.59
CA ASP A 323 -19.84 2.13 17.26
C ASP A 323 -18.58 1.77 16.44
N ALA A 324 -17.93 0.63 16.71
CA ALA A 324 -16.79 0.13 15.94
C ALA A 324 -17.18 -0.26 14.51
N ILE A 325 -18.35 -0.86 14.32
CA ILE A 325 -18.88 -1.22 13.00
C ILE A 325 -19.19 0.04 12.18
N GLU A 326 -19.82 1.02 12.81
CA GLU A 326 -20.12 2.31 12.17
C GLU A 326 -18.83 3.07 11.83
N ALA A 327 -17.87 3.10 12.77
CA ALA A 327 -16.55 3.68 12.56
C ALA A 327 -15.80 2.99 11.39
N ALA A 328 -15.83 1.66 11.31
CA ALA A 328 -15.18 0.93 10.22
C ALA A 328 -15.73 1.34 8.84
N ALA A 329 -17.04 1.51 8.69
CA ALA A 329 -17.65 1.96 7.43
C ALA A 329 -17.35 3.43 7.13
N VAL A 330 -17.53 4.33 8.10
CA VAL A 330 -17.38 5.77 7.93
C VAL A 330 -15.92 6.15 7.70
N LEU A 331 -15.01 5.64 8.55
CA LEU A 331 -13.60 6.01 8.51
C LEU A 331 -12.89 5.37 7.30
N SER A 332 -13.22 4.12 6.93
CA SER A 332 -12.66 3.53 5.71
C SER A 332 -13.09 4.33 4.47
N ASN A 333 -14.34 4.76 4.41
CA ASN A 333 -14.82 5.56 3.28
C ASN A 333 -14.12 6.92 3.20
N ARG A 334 -13.79 7.52 4.35
CA ARG A 334 -13.15 8.83 4.42
C ARG A 334 -11.65 8.77 4.14
N TYR A 335 -10.94 7.80 4.71
CA TYR A 335 -9.47 7.82 4.75
C TYR A 335 -8.80 6.80 3.82
N ILE A 336 -9.51 5.74 3.38
CA ILE A 336 -9.00 4.75 2.44
C ILE A 336 -9.58 5.02 1.05
N GLN A 337 -8.77 5.63 0.17
CA GLN A 337 -9.21 6.07 -1.17
C GLN A 337 -8.83 5.11 -2.30
N ASP A 338 -7.98 4.14 -2.04
CA ASP A 338 -7.46 3.20 -3.04
C ASP A 338 -8.31 1.95 -3.19
N ARG A 339 -9.32 1.76 -2.32
CA ARG A 339 -10.25 0.63 -2.31
C ARG A 339 -11.70 1.10 -2.19
N PHE A 340 -12.63 0.21 -2.50
CA PHE A 340 -14.07 0.48 -2.50
C PHE A 340 -14.78 -0.22 -1.34
N LEU A 341 -15.93 0.32 -0.93
CA LEU A 341 -16.82 -0.34 0.00
C LEU A 341 -17.50 -1.56 -0.68
N PRO A 342 -17.83 -2.64 0.05
CA PRO A 342 -17.64 -2.83 1.49
C PRO A 342 -16.26 -3.41 1.84
N ASP A 343 -15.44 -3.84 0.88
CA ASP A 343 -14.19 -4.57 1.08
C ASP A 343 -13.24 -3.88 2.07
N LYS A 344 -12.98 -2.58 1.89
CA LYS A 344 -12.11 -1.80 2.78
C LYS A 344 -12.62 -1.72 4.22
N ALA A 345 -13.93 -1.79 4.44
CA ALA A 345 -14.51 -1.78 5.78
C ALA A 345 -14.49 -3.17 6.43
N ILE A 346 -14.69 -4.22 5.63
CA ILE A 346 -14.54 -5.62 6.06
C ILE A 346 -13.09 -5.89 6.48
N ASP A 347 -12.12 -5.43 5.68
CA ASP A 347 -10.67 -5.56 5.96
C ASP A 347 -10.30 -4.92 7.32
N LEU A 348 -10.91 -3.78 7.66
CA LEU A 348 -10.70 -3.15 8.97
C LEU A 348 -11.26 -3.97 10.13
N LEU A 349 -12.43 -4.59 9.97
CA LEU A 349 -12.99 -5.47 11.00
C LEU A 349 -12.12 -6.71 11.20
N ASP A 350 -11.69 -7.33 10.10
CA ASP A 350 -10.84 -8.52 10.12
C ASP A 350 -9.50 -8.22 10.81
N GLU A 351 -8.86 -7.10 10.45
CA GLU A 351 -7.61 -6.67 11.07
C GLU A 351 -7.76 -6.33 12.55
N ALA A 352 -8.87 -5.67 12.92
CA ALA A 352 -9.14 -5.35 14.31
C ALA A 352 -9.32 -6.62 15.16
N GLY A 353 -10.05 -7.61 14.63
CA GLY A 353 -10.19 -8.92 15.24
C GLY A 353 -8.86 -9.63 15.41
N SER A 354 -8.07 -9.68 14.35
CA SER A 354 -6.75 -10.32 14.35
C SER A 354 -5.77 -9.67 15.34
N LYS A 355 -5.67 -8.34 15.37
CA LYS A 355 -4.80 -7.62 16.32
C LYS A 355 -5.21 -7.85 17.77
N MET A 356 -6.51 -7.84 18.04
CA MET A 356 -7.00 -8.08 19.39
C MET A 356 -6.74 -9.52 19.82
N ASN A 357 -6.93 -10.50 18.94
CA ASN A 357 -6.65 -11.92 19.21
C ASN A 357 -5.17 -12.15 19.54
N LEU A 358 -4.23 -11.50 18.83
CA LEU A 358 -2.79 -11.60 19.11
C LEU A 358 -2.43 -11.14 20.53
N THR A 359 -3.19 -10.21 21.13
CA THR A 359 -2.94 -9.71 22.49
C THR A 359 -3.41 -10.68 23.56
N LEU A 360 -4.30 -11.62 23.24
CA LEU A 360 -4.96 -12.50 24.20
C LEU A 360 -4.21 -13.79 24.49
N ASN A 361 -3.18 -14.18 23.71
CA ASN A 361 -2.58 -15.51 23.74
C ASN A 361 -3.65 -16.64 23.70
N PHE A 362 -4.75 -16.40 22.99
CA PHE A 362 -5.84 -17.37 22.87
C PHE A 362 -5.38 -18.57 22.08
N VAL A 363 -5.52 -19.76 22.62
CA VAL A 363 -5.29 -21.02 21.91
C VAL A 363 -6.65 -21.70 21.74
N ASP A 364 -7.04 -22.01 20.50
CA ASP A 364 -8.31 -22.69 20.20
C ASP A 364 -8.47 -23.93 21.09
N PRO A 365 -9.60 -24.10 21.80
CA PRO A 365 -9.88 -25.29 22.58
C PRO A 365 -9.69 -26.60 21.81
N LYS A 366 -10.02 -26.61 20.51
CA LYS A 366 -9.79 -27.77 19.63
C LYS A 366 -8.29 -28.06 19.40
N GLU A 367 -7.50 -27.02 19.32
CA GLU A 367 -6.03 -27.15 19.19
C GLU A 367 -5.41 -27.61 20.50
N ILE A 368 -5.93 -27.15 21.65
CA ILE A 368 -5.54 -27.63 22.98
C ILE A 368 -5.85 -29.12 23.09
N ASP A 369 -7.05 -29.54 22.70
CA ASP A 369 -7.46 -30.96 22.72
C ASP A 369 -6.56 -31.83 21.83
N GLN A 370 -6.25 -31.37 20.61
CA GLN A 370 -5.34 -32.07 19.72
C GLN A 370 -3.92 -32.17 20.28
N ARG A 371 -3.38 -31.08 20.81
CA ARG A 371 -2.05 -31.06 21.44
C ARG A 371 -2.01 -31.92 22.71
N LEU A 372 -3.11 -31.98 23.43
CA LEU A 372 -3.24 -32.82 24.61
C LEU A 372 -3.20 -34.29 24.23
N ILE A 373 -3.97 -34.72 23.22
CA ILE A 373 -3.97 -36.08 22.67
C ILE A 373 -2.57 -36.45 22.14
N GLU A 374 -1.92 -35.56 21.43
CA GLU A 374 -0.57 -35.79 20.91
C GLU A 374 0.46 -35.94 22.02
N ALA A 375 0.42 -35.05 23.03
CA ALA A 375 1.30 -35.13 24.19
C ALA A 375 1.06 -36.38 25.04
N GLU A 376 -0.18 -36.86 25.19
CA GLU A 376 -0.50 -38.15 25.85
C GLU A 376 0.07 -39.34 25.08
N ASN A 377 -0.02 -39.35 23.74
CA ASN A 377 0.56 -40.37 22.89
C ASN A 377 2.10 -40.39 22.99
N LEU A 378 2.74 -39.21 22.93
CA LEU A 378 4.20 -39.08 23.05
C LEU A 378 4.71 -39.50 24.44
N LYS A 379 3.96 -39.19 25.51
CA LYS A 379 4.27 -39.69 26.85
C LYS A 379 4.18 -41.18 26.93
N ALA A 380 3.14 -41.81 26.35
CA ALA A 380 2.99 -43.24 26.34
C ALA A 380 4.11 -43.93 25.55
N GLN A 381 4.57 -43.32 24.46
CA GLN A 381 5.69 -43.81 23.68
C GLN A 381 7.00 -43.72 24.47
N ALA A 382 7.33 -42.55 25.05
CA ALA A 382 8.52 -42.35 25.88
C ALA A 382 8.56 -43.32 27.09
N THR A 383 7.39 -43.64 27.68
CA THR A 383 7.29 -44.61 28.76
C THR A 383 7.60 -46.06 28.30
N ARG A 384 7.20 -46.44 27.05
CA ARG A 384 7.52 -47.72 26.46
C ARG A 384 9.00 -47.88 26.10
N GLU A 385 9.64 -46.75 25.75
CA GLU A 385 11.06 -46.67 25.41
C GLU A 385 11.94 -46.52 26.66
N GLU A 386 11.35 -46.55 27.88
CA GLU A 386 12.01 -46.35 29.20
C GLU A 386 12.75 -45.00 29.32
N ASP A 387 12.38 -44.00 28.47
CA ASP A 387 12.93 -42.65 28.53
C ASP A 387 12.11 -41.81 29.53
N TYR A 388 12.51 -41.85 30.78
CA TYR A 388 11.79 -41.20 31.88
C TYR A 388 11.93 -39.67 31.83
N GLU A 389 12.99 -39.12 31.26
CA GLU A 389 13.15 -37.67 31.12
C GLU A 389 12.14 -37.11 30.11
N ARG A 390 12.01 -37.74 28.95
CA ARG A 390 10.98 -37.34 27.96
C ARG A 390 9.56 -37.60 28.48
N ALA A 391 9.33 -38.67 29.19
CA ALA A 391 8.03 -38.94 29.79
C ALA A 391 7.64 -37.86 30.84
N ALA A 392 8.61 -37.38 31.65
CA ALA A 392 8.39 -36.31 32.58
C ALA A 392 8.11 -34.96 31.88
N TYR A 393 8.84 -34.63 30.83
CA TYR A 393 8.59 -33.43 30.01
C TYR A 393 7.17 -33.42 29.45
N PHE A 394 6.73 -34.51 28.82
CA PHE A 394 5.35 -34.59 28.28
C PHE A 394 4.29 -34.60 29.38
N ARG A 395 4.57 -35.15 30.56
CA ARG A 395 3.67 -35.03 31.71
C ARG A 395 3.47 -33.56 32.10
N ASP A 396 4.53 -32.77 32.13
CA ASP A 396 4.46 -31.36 32.52
C ASP A 396 3.75 -30.53 31.42
N GLN A 397 3.94 -30.87 30.14
CA GLN A 397 3.18 -30.32 29.02
C GLN A 397 1.68 -30.64 29.12
N ILE A 398 1.31 -31.89 29.42
CA ILE A 398 -0.08 -32.32 29.63
C ILE A 398 -0.71 -31.53 30.79
N ALA A 399 0.01 -31.34 31.90
CA ALA A 399 -0.47 -30.55 33.03
C ALA A 399 -0.77 -29.12 32.61
N LYS A 400 0.15 -28.50 31.84
CA LYS A 400 -0.01 -27.15 31.30
C LYS A 400 -1.21 -27.03 30.34
N TYR A 401 -1.41 -27.99 29.43
CA TYR A 401 -2.56 -27.99 28.52
C TYR A 401 -3.88 -28.21 29.26
N LYS A 402 -3.90 -29.07 30.31
CA LYS A 402 -5.07 -29.25 31.18
C LYS A 402 -5.40 -28.01 32.00
N GLU A 403 -4.41 -27.25 32.45
CA GLU A 403 -4.59 -25.96 33.10
C GLU A 403 -5.16 -24.93 32.14
N MET A 404 -4.65 -24.85 30.91
CA MET A 404 -5.20 -24.01 29.84
C MET A 404 -6.64 -24.42 29.48
N GLN A 405 -6.97 -25.71 29.46
CA GLN A 405 -8.32 -26.22 29.20
C GLN A 405 -9.29 -25.90 30.34
N GLN A 406 -8.80 -25.85 31.60
CA GLN A 406 -9.60 -25.49 32.77
C GLN A 406 -9.80 -23.98 32.98
N GLN A 407 -8.92 -23.16 32.38
CA GLN A 407 -9.17 -21.74 32.24
C GLN A 407 -10.26 -21.57 31.19
N LYS A 408 -11.53 -21.84 31.61
CA LYS A 408 -12.70 -21.40 30.84
C LYS A 408 -12.53 -19.90 30.64
N VAL A 409 -12.43 -19.47 29.40
CA VAL A 409 -12.70 -18.09 29.05
C VAL A 409 -14.16 -17.87 29.45
N ASP A 410 -14.41 -17.27 30.60
CA ASP A 410 -15.74 -16.80 30.94
C ASP A 410 -16.17 -15.86 29.82
N ASP A 411 -17.41 -15.98 29.37
CA ASP A 411 -18.03 -15.12 28.35
C ASP A 411 -17.94 -13.62 28.70
N GLN A 412 -17.54 -13.30 29.92
CA GLN A 412 -17.34 -11.96 30.46
C GLN A 412 -15.93 -11.38 30.08
N ASP A 413 -14.96 -12.19 29.69
CA ASP A 413 -13.60 -11.76 29.34
C ASP A 413 -13.36 -11.65 27.83
N THR A 414 -14.42 -11.83 27.02
CA THR A 414 -14.28 -11.65 25.55
C THR A 414 -13.98 -10.18 25.26
N PRO A 415 -12.84 -9.86 24.65
CA PRO A 415 -12.45 -8.47 24.39
C PRO A 415 -13.42 -7.82 23.43
N ILE A 416 -13.72 -6.57 23.72
CA ILE A 416 -14.64 -5.76 22.93
C ILE A 416 -13.83 -4.79 22.08
N ILE A 417 -14.00 -4.88 20.78
CA ILE A 417 -13.45 -3.94 19.81
C ILE A 417 -14.33 -2.69 19.81
N THR A 418 -13.70 -1.55 20.05
CA THR A 418 -14.34 -0.24 20.14
C THR A 418 -13.98 0.63 18.93
N GLU A 419 -14.67 1.76 18.78
CA GLU A 419 -14.33 2.80 17.81
C GLU A 419 -12.83 3.18 17.85
N LYS A 420 -12.25 3.34 19.06
CA LYS A 420 -10.83 3.67 19.25
C LYS A 420 -9.88 2.64 18.64
N THR A 421 -10.24 1.37 18.65
CA THR A 421 -9.45 0.31 18.04
C THR A 421 -9.41 0.47 16.53
N ILE A 422 -10.55 0.80 15.91
CA ILE A 422 -10.65 1.06 14.48
C ILE A 422 -9.88 2.33 14.09
N GLU A 423 -10.04 3.41 14.88
CA GLU A 423 -9.28 4.65 14.69
C GLU A 423 -7.77 4.40 14.67
N HIS A 424 -7.26 3.65 15.65
CA HIS A 424 -5.83 3.32 15.74
C HIS A 424 -5.32 2.52 14.53
N ILE A 425 -6.11 1.59 14.01
CA ILE A 425 -5.74 0.83 12.80
C ILE A 425 -5.67 1.74 11.58
N ILE A 426 -6.61 2.67 11.45
CA ILE A 426 -6.58 3.64 10.35
C ILE A 426 -5.38 4.56 10.47
N GLU A 427 -5.04 5.01 11.69
CA GLU A 427 -3.83 5.80 11.94
C GLU A 427 -2.57 5.07 11.47
N GLU A 428 -2.44 3.79 11.81
CA GLU A 428 -1.30 2.98 11.38
C GLU A 428 -1.24 2.78 9.86
N LYS A 429 -2.41 2.56 9.21
CA LYS A 429 -2.48 2.34 7.76
C LYS A 429 -2.24 3.61 6.94
N THR A 430 -2.75 4.74 7.40
CA THR A 430 -2.77 5.98 6.62
C THR A 430 -1.77 7.01 7.10
N ASN A 431 -1.17 6.81 8.27
CA ASN A 431 -0.41 7.79 9.03
C ASN A 431 -1.20 9.09 9.30
N ILE A 432 -2.54 9.01 9.21
CA ILE A 432 -3.43 10.14 9.52
C ILE A 432 -3.91 9.94 10.95
N PRO A 433 -3.65 10.87 11.83
CA PRO A 433 -4.18 10.81 13.18
C PRO A 433 -5.72 10.97 13.13
N VAL A 434 -6.47 9.96 13.60
CA VAL A 434 -7.95 9.91 13.55
C VAL A 434 -8.58 9.92 14.94
N GLY A 435 -7.92 9.28 15.92
CA GLY A 435 -8.43 9.07 17.28
C GLY A 435 -8.18 10.23 18.24
N ASP A 436 -7.96 10.01 19.50
CA ASP A 436 -7.88 10.98 20.62
C ASP A 436 -7.08 12.30 20.39
N LEU A 437 -7.11 12.78 19.16
CA LEU A 437 -6.51 14.02 18.67
C LEU A 437 -6.95 15.26 19.41
N LYS A 438 -8.10 15.19 20.06
CA LYS A 438 -8.74 16.41 20.59
C LYS A 438 -7.86 17.16 21.58
N GLU A 439 -7.10 16.51 22.42
CA GLU A 439 -6.24 17.22 23.40
C GLU A 439 -4.84 17.54 22.86
N LYS A 440 -4.18 16.58 22.21
CA LYS A 440 -2.84 16.79 21.63
C LYS A 440 -2.87 17.72 20.42
N GLU A 441 -3.79 17.50 19.48
CA GLU A 441 -3.94 18.34 18.31
C GLU A 441 -4.44 19.74 18.67
N GLN A 442 -5.34 19.87 19.65
CA GLN A 442 -5.73 21.20 20.16
C GLN A 442 -4.55 21.97 20.74
N SER A 443 -3.68 21.32 21.53
CA SER A 443 -2.49 21.97 22.05
C SER A 443 -1.49 22.32 20.95
N GLN A 444 -1.27 21.45 19.97
CA GLN A 444 -0.44 21.75 18.80
C GLN A 444 -1.02 22.93 17.98
N LEU A 445 -2.31 22.92 17.71
CA LEU A 445 -2.96 24.02 16.99
C LEU A 445 -2.93 25.35 17.78
N ILE A 446 -3.01 25.31 19.11
CA ILE A 446 -2.89 26.50 19.96
C ILE A 446 -1.47 27.06 19.88
N ASN A 447 -0.46 26.23 19.92
CA ASN A 447 0.95 26.64 19.93
C ASN A 447 1.53 26.85 18.53
N LEU A 448 0.86 26.38 17.47
CA LEU A 448 1.34 26.38 16.09
C LEU A 448 2.02 27.69 15.65
N ALA A 449 1.46 28.86 16.04
CA ALA A 449 2.03 30.12 15.66
C ALA A 449 3.38 30.41 16.36
N ASP A 450 3.53 29.99 17.60
CA ASP A 450 4.74 30.23 18.38
C ASP A 450 5.85 29.23 18.00
N ASP A 451 5.48 27.97 17.72
CA ASP A 451 6.41 26.95 17.23
C ASP A 451 6.96 27.35 15.84
N LEU A 452 6.11 27.78 14.93
CA LEU A 452 6.53 28.27 13.61
C LEU A 452 7.45 29.49 13.68
N LYS A 453 7.23 30.43 14.63
CA LYS A 453 8.08 31.62 14.79
C LYS A 453 9.50 31.29 15.26
N GLN A 454 9.70 30.17 15.96
CA GLN A 454 11.04 29.72 16.36
C GLN A 454 11.91 29.36 15.14
N HIS A 455 11.30 28.87 14.08
CA HIS A 455 12.00 28.40 12.87
C HIS A 455 11.95 29.39 11.70
N VAL A 456 10.90 30.24 11.63
CA VAL A 456 10.70 31.17 10.52
C VAL A 456 10.80 32.61 11.02
N ILE A 457 11.98 33.20 10.87
CA ILE A 457 12.31 34.49 11.41
C ILE A 457 11.82 35.64 10.51
N GLY A 458 11.28 36.68 11.13
CA GLY A 458 10.92 37.96 10.45
C GLY A 458 9.63 37.91 9.63
N GLN A 459 8.80 36.86 9.80
CA GLN A 459 7.54 36.69 9.08
C GLN A 459 6.35 36.50 10.04
N ASP A 460 6.37 37.15 11.21
CA ASP A 460 5.37 36.94 12.26
C ASP A 460 3.93 37.15 11.79
N ASP A 461 3.69 38.19 10.98
CA ASP A 461 2.36 38.51 10.43
C ASP A 461 1.85 37.35 9.52
N ALA A 462 2.75 36.77 8.70
CA ALA A 462 2.45 35.64 7.82
C ALA A 462 2.10 34.40 8.63
N VAL A 463 2.92 34.07 9.62
CA VAL A 463 2.74 32.90 10.50
C VAL A 463 1.41 33.00 11.25
N VAL A 464 1.10 34.13 11.85
CA VAL A 464 -0.16 34.33 12.60
C VAL A 464 -1.40 34.20 11.70
N LYS A 465 -1.36 34.72 10.48
CA LYS A 465 -2.46 34.61 9.52
C LYS A 465 -2.72 33.19 9.11
N ILE A 466 -1.66 32.41 8.82
CA ILE A 466 -1.74 31.01 8.43
C ILE A 466 -2.27 30.17 9.58
N ALA A 467 -1.68 30.28 10.78
CA ALA A 467 -2.12 29.55 11.95
C ALA A 467 -3.60 29.80 12.28
N LYS A 468 -4.06 31.08 12.15
CA LYS A 468 -5.46 31.44 12.36
C LYS A 468 -6.39 30.79 11.32
N ALA A 469 -6.00 30.75 10.05
CA ALA A 469 -6.81 30.14 9.00
C ALA A 469 -6.90 28.61 9.18
N ILE A 470 -5.78 27.95 9.48
CA ILE A 470 -5.73 26.52 9.74
C ILE A 470 -6.58 26.16 10.96
N ARG A 471 -6.46 26.89 12.08
CA ARG A 471 -7.29 26.70 13.26
C ARG A 471 -8.79 26.80 12.94
N ARG A 472 -9.19 27.82 12.19
CA ARG A 472 -10.60 28.03 11.77
C ARG A 472 -11.14 26.82 11.01
N ASN A 473 -10.37 26.31 10.06
CA ASN A 473 -10.81 25.19 9.22
C ASN A 473 -10.82 23.86 10.00
N ARG A 474 -9.85 23.63 10.90
CA ARG A 474 -9.77 22.42 11.74
C ARG A 474 -10.89 22.35 12.79
N VAL A 475 -11.37 23.48 13.31
CA VAL A 475 -12.51 23.52 14.24
C VAL A 475 -13.86 23.29 13.52
N GLY A 476 -13.85 23.04 12.19
CA GLY A 476 -15.07 22.74 11.42
C GLY A 476 -15.83 23.98 10.94
N LEU A 477 -15.25 25.17 11.06
CA LEU A 477 -15.84 26.42 10.52
C LEU A 477 -15.53 26.63 9.03
N GLY A 478 -14.75 25.74 8.43
CA GLY A 478 -14.46 25.73 7.00
C GLY A 478 -15.52 24.98 6.19
N SER A 479 -15.46 25.08 4.87
CA SER A 479 -16.30 24.30 3.97
C SER A 479 -15.86 22.82 3.98
N PRO A 480 -16.76 21.84 4.19
CA PRO A 480 -16.40 20.42 4.32
C PRO A 480 -15.84 19.80 3.02
N ASN A 481 -16.01 20.49 1.91
CA ASN A 481 -15.57 20.00 0.60
C ASN A 481 -14.27 20.65 0.12
N ARG A 482 -13.63 21.52 0.89
CA ARG A 482 -12.39 22.20 0.53
C ARG A 482 -11.18 21.58 1.23
N PRO A 483 -9.95 21.80 0.72
CA PRO A 483 -8.72 21.47 1.44
C PRO A 483 -8.68 22.08 2.86
N ILE A 484 -7.88 21.50 3.77
CA ILE A 484 -7.66 22.02 5.13
C ILE A 484 -7.22 23.48 5.09
N GLY A 485 -6.43 23.86 4.08
CA GLY A 485 -6.00 25.23 3.87
C GLY A 485 -5.46 25.43 2.47
N SER A 486 -5.70 26.61 1.93
CA SER A 486 -5.22 27.02 0.61
C SER A 486 -4.61 28.42 0.70
N PHE A 487 -3.31 28.53 0.42
CA PHE A 487 -2.58 29.77 0.62
C PHE A 487 -1.74 30.14 -0.60
N LEU A 488 -1.74 31.42 -0.96
CA LEU A 488 -0.83 32.00 -1.93
C LEU A 488 0.23 32.83 -1.20
N PHE A 489 1.49 32.36 -1.22
CA PHE A 489 2.63 33.05 -0.63
C PHE A 489 3.29 33.96 -1.65
N VAL A 490 3.29 35.24 -1.39
CA VAL A 490 3.80 36.29 -2.30
C VAL A 490 4.94 37.06 -1.65
N GLY A 491 6.02 37.28 -2.37
CA GLY A 491 7.13 38.07 -1.86
C GLY A 491 8.47 37.75 -2.56
N PRO A 492 9.54 38.47 -2.21
CA PRO A 492 10.86 38.31 -2.79
C PRO A 492 11.40 36.88 -2.63
N THR A 493 12.43 36.56 -3.41
CA THR A 493 13.15 35.28 -3.27
C THR A 493 13.95 35.25 -1.95
N GLY A 494 14.05 34.09 -1.31
CA GLY A 494 14.91 33.88 -0.14
C GLY A 494 14.41 34.52 1.18
N VAL A 495 13.10 34.79 1.29
CA VAL A 495 12.48 35.35 2.50
C VAL A 495 11.83 34.32 3.43
N GLY A 496 11.93 33.02 3.09
CA GLY A 496 11.44 31.94 3.94
C GLY A 496 10.13 31.30 3.50
N LYS A 497 9.59 31.55 2.29
CA LYS A 497 8.34 30.93 1.80
C LYS A 497 8.36 29.41 1.84
N THR A 498 9.37 28.78 1.26
CA THR A 498 9.54 27.32 1.23
C THR A 498 9.86 26.76 2.61
N GLU A 499 10.61 27.50 3.44
CA GLU A 499 10.91 27.06 4.81
C GLU A 499 9.65 27.04 5.69
N LEU A 500 8.79 28.06 5.60
CA LEU A 500 7.51 28.03 6.30
C LEU A 500 6.63 26.87 5.87
N SER A 501 6.62 26.53 4.58
CA SER A 501 5.89 25.35 4.08
C SER A 501 6.45 24.05 4.65
N LYS A 502 7.78 23.93 4.75
CA LYS A 502 8.44 22.77 5.34
C LYS A 502 8.14 22.62 6.83
N GLN A 503 8.23 23.73 7.59
CA GLN A 503 7.94 23.71 9.03
C GLN A 503 6.46 23.42 9.29
N LEU A 504 5.54 23.94 8.45
CA LEU A 504 4.13 23.58 8.51
C LEU A 504 3.90 22.08 8.28
N ALA A 505 4.66 21.46 7.37
CA ALA A 505 4.55 20.03 7.14
C ALA A 505 5.03 19.24 8.37
N ILE A 506 6.10 19.65 9.03
CA ILE A 506 6.60 19.01 10.25
C ILE A 506 5.60 19.15 11.39
N GLU A 507 5.09 20.36 11.64
CA GLU A 507 4.21 20.65 12.78
C GLU A 507 2.81 20.02 12.64
N LEU A 508 2.27 19.98 11.42
CA LEU A 508 0.91 19.50 11.20
C LEU A 508 0.84 18.03 10.76
N PHE A 509 1.85 17.53 10.06
CA PHE A 509 1.87 16.19 9.47
C PHE A 509 3.00 15.32 10.03
N GLY A 510 3.76 15.82 11.02
CA GLY A 510 4.76 15.07 11.77
C GLY A 510 6.09 14.83 11.03
N SER A 511 6.19 15.09 9.72
CA SER A 511 7.40 14.87 8.93
C SER A 511 7.55 15.87 7.79
N ALA A 512 8.79 16.23 7.46
CA ALA A 512 9.12 16.99 6.26
C ALA A 512 8.80 16.23 4.96
N ASP A 513 8.80 14.89 5.01
CA ASP A 513 8.49 14.02 3.86
C ASP A 513 7.00 14.04 3.50
N SER A 514 6.15 14.51 4.40
CA SER A 514 4.73 14.77 4.13
C SER A 514 4.51 15.99 3.20
N MET A 515 5.57 16.66 2.77
CA MET A 515 5.51 17.77 1.81
C MET A 515 5.75 17.28 0.37
N ILE A 516 4.72 17.35 -0.45
CA ILE A 516 4.78 17.06 -1.89
C ILE A 516 5.10 18.35 -2.64
N ARG A 517 6.33 18.48 -3.15
CA ARG A 517 6.77 19.68 -3.86
C ARG A 517 6.75 19.48 -5.38
N PHE A 518 6.24 20.49 -6.09
CA PHE A 518 6.32 20.63 -7.54
C PHE A 518 6.89 22.01 -7.90
N ASP A 519 7.90 22.03 -8.77
CA ASP A 519 8.43 23.26 -9.36
C ASP A 519 7.65 23.56 -10.65
N MET A 520 6.88 24.63 -10.65
CA MET A 520 6.01 24.96 -11.77
C MET A 520 6.76 25.42 -13.01
N SER A 521 8.06 25.68 -12.91
CA SER A 521 8.91 25.91 -14.10
C SER A 521 9.02 24.68 -15.00
N GLU A 522 8.78 23.47 -14.48
CA GLU A 522 8.73 22.23 -15.28
C GLU A 522 7.39 22.05 -16.02
N TYR A 523 6.37 22.84 -15.67
CA TYR A 523 4.99 22.74 -16.17
C TYR A 523 4.55 23.99 -16.96
N MET A 524 5.49 24.59 -17.70
CA MET A 524 5.22 25.79 -18.53
C MET A 524 4.50 25.44 -19.84
N GLU A 525 4.65 24.21 -20.33
CA GLU A 525 4.08 23.79 -21.59
C GLU A 525 2.77 23.01 -21.40
N LYS A 526 1.85 23.16 -22.37
CA LYS A 526 0.52 22.54 -22.30
C LYS A 526 0.55 21.02 -22.09
N HIS A 527 1.48 20.32 -22.73
CA HIS A 527 1.59 18.87 -22.57
C HIS A 527 2.14 18.47 -21.20
N ALA A 528 2.83 19.34 -20.49
CA ALA A 528 3.33 19.06 -19.17
C ALA A 528 2.20 18.98 -18.12
N VAL A 529 1.03 19.61 -18.36
CA VAL A 529 -0.15 19.47 -17.50
C VAL A 529 -0.63 18.01 -17.40
N ALA A 530 -0.54 17.27 -18.52
CA ALA A 530 -0.87 15.85 -18.54
C ALA A 530 0.02 15.01 -17.58
N LYS A 531 1.24 15.45 -17.27
CA LYS A 531 2.08 14.78 -16.27
C LYS A 531 1.52 14.88 -14.85
N LEU A 532 0.80 15.95 -14.53
CA LEU A 532 0.20 16.14 -13.20
C LEU A 532 -1.02 15.26 -12.98
N VAL A 533 -1.87 15.11 -14.00
CA VAL A 533 -3.19 14.47 -13.89
C VAL A 533 -3.24 13.11 -14.61
N GLY A 534 -2.31 12.85 -15.52
CA GLY A 534 -2.32 11.70 -16.41
C GLY A 534 -2.75 12.09 -17.83
N ALA A 535 -2.25 11.36 -18.82
CA ALA A 535 -2.60 11.60 -20.21
C ALA A 535 -4.02 11.08 -20.52
N PRO A 536 -4.79 11.76 -21.38
CA PRO A 536 -6.08 11.24 -21.81
C PRO A 536 -5.94 9.98 -22.67
N PRO A 537 -7.01 9.15 -22.77
CA PRO A 537 -7.00 7.93 -23.57
C PRO A 537 -6.54 8.17 -25.00
N GLY A 538 -5.62 7.33 -25.49
CA GLY A 538 -5.09 7.39 -26.85
C GLY A 538 -3.82 8.24 -27.03
N TYR A 539 -3.31 8.87 -25.96
CA TYR A 539 -2.03 9.57 -25.98
C TYR A 539 -0.92 8.71 -25.36
N VAL A 540 0.32 8.97 -25.80
CA VAL A 540 1.52 8.33 -25.22
C VAL A 540 1.61 8.67 -23.73
N GLY A 541 1.81 7.65 -22.88
CA GLY A 541 1.84 7.82 -21.42
C GLY A 541 0.48 7.69 -20.73
N TYR A 542 -0.57 7.21 -21.40
CA TYR A 542 -1.89 6.97 -20.77
C TYR A 542 -1.84 5.95 -19.63
N GLU A 543 -0.94 4.97 -19.70
CA GLU A 543 -0.74 3.96 -18.65
C GLU A 543 -0.02 4.55 -17.42
N GLU A 544 0.68 5.67 -17.58
CA GLU A 544 1.33 6.37 -16.48
C GLU A 544 0.32 7.20 -15.69
N ALA A 545 0.24 6.94 -14.39
CA ALA A 545 -0.61 7.73 -13.50
C ALA A 545 -0.10 9.17 -13.39
N GLY A 546 -1.00 10.14 -13.19
CA GLY A 546 -0.63 11.53 -12.97
C GLY A 546 0.21 11.71 -11.70
N GLN A 547 1.31 12.45 -11.80
CA GLN A 547 2.26 12.63 -10.69
C GLN A 547 1.62 13.26 -9.45
N LEU A 548 0.75 14.25 -9.63
CA LEU A 548 0.05 14.91 -8.52
C LEU A 548 -1.02 14.00 -7.94
N THR A 549 -1.88 13.46 -8.79
CA THR A 549 -3.01 12.64 -8.36
C THR A 549 -2.54 11.36 -7.67
N GLU A 550 -1.49 10.71 -8.18
CA GLU A 550 -0.95 9.49 -7.59
C GLU A 550 -0.24 9.73 -6.25
N LYS A 551 0.55 10.82 -6.12
CA LYS A 551 1.20 11.18 -4.86
C LYS A 551 0.17 11.50 -3.77
N VAL A 552 -0.90 12.25 -4.11
CA VAL A 552 -1.97 12.58 -3.15
C VAL A 552 -2.81 11.36 -2.80
N ARG A 553 -3.08 10.47 -3.76
CA ARG A 553 -3.79 9.22 -3.51
C ARG A 553 -3.04 8.33 -2.51
N ARG A 554 -1.70 8.27 -2.62
CA ARG A 554 -0.85 7.51 -1.69
C ARG A 554 -0.68 8.19 -0.33
N ASN A 555 -0.61 9.53 -0.32
CA ASN A 555 -0.42 10.33 0.88
C ASN A 555 -1.50 11.42 0.95
N PRO A 556 -2.73 11.08 1.32
CA PRO A 556 -3.85 12.05 1.33
C PRO A 556 -3.68 13.11 2.42
N TYR A 557 -2.93 12.83 3.49
CA TYR A 557 -2.64 13.77 4.57
C TYR A 557 -1.26 14.39 4.35
N SER A 558 -1.22 15.44 3.56
CA SER A 558 0.04 16.03 3.10
C SER A 558 -0.08 17.52 2.79
N LEU A 559 1.08 18.19 2.73
CA LEU A 559 1.20 19.54 2.27
C LEU A 559 1.68 19.55 0.82
N ILE A 560 0.92 20.18 -0.07
CA ILE A 560 1.27 20.33 -1.47
C ILE A 560 1.85 21.72 -1.68
N LEU A 561 3.12 21.78 -2.09
CA LEU A 561 3.81 23.00 -2.42
C LEU A 561 4.00 23.14 -3.94
N LEU A 562 3.34 24.13 -4.52
CA LEU A 562 3.53 24.53 -5.92
C LEU A 562 4.43 25.77 -5.97
N ASP A 563 5.70 25.56 -6.30
CA ASP A 563 6.69 26.63 -6.28
C ASP A 563 6.69 27.37 -7.62
N GLU A 564 6.76 28.70 -7.59
CA GLU A 564 6.77 29.60 -8.76
C GLU A 564 5.55 29.44 -9.69
N ILE A 565 4.33 29.47 -9.10
CA ILE A 565 3.06 29.24 -9.81
C ILE A 565 2.84 30.18 -11.01
N GLU A 566 3.42 31.38 -11.02
CA GLU A 566 3.36 32.32 -12.13
C GLU A 566 4.01 31.81 -13.41
N LYS A 567 4.85 30.78 -13.34
CA LYS A 567 5.50 30.15 -14.50
C LYS A 567 4.66 29.02 -15.11
N ALA A 568 3.68 28.51 -14.38
CA ALA A 568 2.85 27.40 -14.85
C ALA A 568 2.01 27.79 -16.07
N HIS A 569 1.71 26.79 -16.91
CA HIS A 569 0.73 26.96 -17.99
C HIS A 569 -0.64 27.33 -17.39
N PRO A 570 -1.45 28.21 -18.03
CA PRO A 570 -2.77 28.60 -17.54
C PRO A 570 -3.71 27.42 -17.23
N ASP A 571 -3.61 26.33 -17.98
CA ASP A 571 -4.43 25.11 -17.76
C ASP A 571 -4.16 24.50 -16.37
N VAL A 572 -2.96 24.64 -15.79
CA VAL A 572 -2.66 24.22 -14.41
C VAL A 572 -3.52 25.02 -13.42
N MET A 573 -3.63 26.33 -13.62
CA MET A 573 -4.45 27.18 -12.75
C MET A 573 -5.93 26.79 -12.85
N HIS A 574 -6.43 26.50 -14.06
CA HIS A 574 -7.81 26.06 -14.26
C HIS A 574 -8.09 24.71 -13.56
N MET A 575 -7.16 23.79 -13.63
CA MET A 575 -7.25 22.50 -12.90
C MET A 575 -7.33 22.70 -11.39
N PHE A 576 -6.51 23.60 -10.83
CA PHE A 576 -6.52 23.87 -9.40
C PHE A 576 -7.77 24.62 -8.92
N LEU A 577 -8.53 25.30 -9.79
CA LEU A 577 -9.84 25.83 -9.41
C LEU A 577 -10.76 24.72 -8.90
N GLN A 578 -10.78 23.57 -9.57
CA GLN A 578 -11.59 22.43 -9.12
C GLN A 578 -11.11 21.89 -7.76
N VAL A 579 -9.80 21.81 -7.55
CA VAL A 579 -9.23 21.35 -6.28
C VAL A 579 -9.57 22.32 -5.14
N LEU A 580 -9.46 23.63 -5.37
CA LEU A 580 -9.72 24.66 -4.36
C LEU A 580 -11.21 24.78 -4.00
N ASP A 581 -12.13 24.44 -4.91
CA ASP A 581 -13.57 24.55 -4.68
C ASP A 581 -14.19 23.26 -4.17
N ASP A 582 -13.93 22.16 -4.88
CA ASP A 582 -14.58 20.86 -4.65
C ASP A 582 -13.69 19.93 -3.81
N GLY A 583 -12.42 20.26 -3.56
CA GLY A 583 -11.46 19.42 -2.84
C GLY A 583 -11.22 18.08 -3.50
N ARG A 584 -11.37 18.00 -4.83
CA ARG A 584 -11.18 16.77 -5.60
C ARG A 584 -10.65 17.06 -6.99
N LEU A 585 -10.00 16.08 -7.59
CA LEU A 585 -9.51 16.15 -8.96
C LEU A 585 -9.70 14.78 -9.64
N THR A 586 -10.23 14.79 -10.87
CA THR A 586 -10.37 13.57 -11.66
C THR A 586 -9.12 13.38 -12.53
N ASP A 587 -8.51 12.21 -12.45
CA ASP A 587 -7.31 11.89 -13.23
C ASP A 587 -7.63 11.52 -14.69
N GLY A 588 -6.60 11.35 -15.52
CA GLY A 588 -6.72 10.96 -16.93
C GLY A 588 -7.35 9.57 -17.13
N GLN A 589 -7.43 8.74 -16.10
CA GLN A 589 -8.05 7.43 -16.10
C GLN A 589 -9.52 7.47 -15.61
N GLY A 590 -10.02 8.64 -15.22
CA GLY A 590 -11.38 8.85 -14.73
C GLY A 590 -11.56 8.60 -13.22
N ARG A 591 -10.47 8.38 -12.46
CA ARG A 591 -10.53 8.20 -11.00
C ARG A 591 -10.57 9.56 -10.33
N THR A 592 -11.40 9.69 -9.31
CA THR A 592 -11.50 10.92 -8.50
C THR A 592 -10.61 10.81 -7.27
N VAL A 593 -9.66 11.73 -7.12
CA VAL A 593 -8.75 11.83 -5.98
C VAL A 593 -9.19 12.98 -5.08
N SER A 594 -9.30 12.72 -3.77
CA SER A 594 -9.69 13.73 -2.77
C SER A 594 -8.46 14.52 -2.29
N PHE A 595 -8.63 15.83 -2.18
CA PHE A 595 -7.65 16.78 -1.65
C PHE A 595 -8.14 17.42 -0.34
N LYS A 596 -9.22 16.90 0.26
CA LYS A 596 -9.86 17.50 1.44
C LYS A 596 -8.94 17.52 2.66
N ASP A 597 -8.09 16.53 2.80
CA ASP A 597 -7.17 16.38 3.92
C ASP A 597 -5.78 16.96 3.62
N THR A 598 -5.63 17.72 2.52
CA THR A 598 -4.37 18.39 2.14
C THR A 598 -4.34 19.86 2.52
N ILE A 599 -3.12 20.40 2.66
CA ILE A 599 -2.87 21.85 2.67
C ILE A 599 -2.18 22.21 1.35
N ILE A 600 -2.71 23.20 0.64
CA ILE A 600 -2.17 23.64 -0.64
C ILE A 600 -1.50 25.00 -0.45
N ILE A 601 -0.21 25.06 -0.76
CA ILE A 601 0.58 26.28 -0.75
C ILE A 601 1.11 26.53 -2.16
N MET A 602 0.83 27.70 -2.67
CA MET A 602 1.40 28.18 -3.93
C MET A 602 2.34 29.32 -3.64
N THR A 603 3.55 29.30 -4.17
CA THR A 603 4.48 30.43 -4.00
C THR A 603 4.57 31.23 -5.28
N SER A 604 4.72 32.55 -5.14
CA SER A 604 4.94 33.45 -6.25
C SER A 604 5.96 34.53 -5.90
N ASN A 605 6.78 34.86 -6.88
CA ASN A 605 7.67 36.03 -6.83
C ASN A 605 7.06 37.25 -7.56
N ALA A 606 5.86 37.11 -8.13
CA ALA A 606 5.12 38.19 -8.77
C ALA A 606 4.82 39.30 -7.76
N GLY A 607 4.95 40.53 -8.17
CA GLY A 607 4.74 41.69 -7.29
C GLY A 607 5.96 42.14 -6.47
N SER A 608 7.12 41.41 -6.57
CA SER A 608 8.36 41.80 -5.90
C SER A 608 9.30 42.71 -6.75
N GLY A 609 8.91 43.00 -7.99
CA GLY A 609 9.63 43.94 -8.86
C GLY A 609 9.56 45.39 -8.36
N LYS A 610 10.61 46.16 -8.63
CA LYS A 610 10.70 47.57 -8.29
C LYS A 610 9.36 48.28 -8.59
N THR A 611 8.73 48.89 -7.59
CA THR A 611 7.80 49.98 -7.78
C THR A 611 8.53 51.02 -8.60
N GLU A 612 8.25 51.13 -9.89
CA GLU A 612 8.59 52.34 -10.63
C GLU A 612 7.94 53.46 -9.87
N ALA A 613 8.78 54.32 -9.30
CA ALA A 613 8.30 55.49 -8.61
C ALA A 613 7.53 56.30 -9.67
N SER A 614 6.20 56.21 -9.65
CA SER A 614 5.34 57.08 -10.38
C SER A 614 5.60 58.48 -9.82
N VAL A 615 6.43 59.23 -10.52
CA VAL A 615 6.67 60.64 -10.25
C VAL A 615 5.45 61.39 -10.74
N GLY A 616 4.43 61.49 -9.85
CA GLY A 616 3.20 62.24 -10.04
C GLY A 616 2.82 62.92 -8.72
N PHE A 617 2.74 64.23 -8.71
CA PHE A 617 2.22 65.04 -7.61
C PHE A 617 0.79 64.57 -7.28
N GLY A 618 0.56 63.89 -6.15
CA GLY A 618 -0.79 63.59 -5.67
C GLY A 618 -1.03 62.18 -5.11
N ALA A 619 -0.02 61.32 -4.92
CA ALA A 619 -0.23 59.97 -4.34
C ALA A 619 -0.39 60.04 -2.80
N SER A 620 -1.63 60.06 -2.34
CA SER A 620 -2.00 59.86 -0.94
C SER A 620 -1.53 58.51 -0.41
N ARG A 621 -1.17 58.46 0.88
CA ARG A 621 -0.64 57.26 1.60
C ARG A 621 -1.54 56.02 1.57
N GLU A 622 -2.78 56.12 1.10
CA GLU A 622 -3.73 55.00 0.95
C GLU A 622 -3.49 54.11 -0.29
N GLY A 623 -2.70 54.60 -1.27
CA GLY A 623 -2.39 53.84 -2.50
C GLY A 623 -1.32 52.73 -2.36
N ARG A 624 -0.62 52.63 -1.21
CA ARG A 624 0.46 51.62 -1.02
C ARG A 624 -0.02 50.22 -0.63
N THR A 625 -1.21 50.08 -0.08
CA THR A 625 -1.81 48.78 0.28
C THR A 625 -2.46 48.06 -0.93
N ASN A 626 -2.76 48.80 -2.00
CA ASN A 626 -3.33 48.22 -3.23
C ASN A 626 -2.27 47.70 -4.23
N SER A 627 -0.96 47.84 -3.94
CA SER A 627 0.06 47.62 -4.95
C SER A 627 0.35 46.13 -5.21
N VAL A 628 0.33 45.26 -4.19
CA VAL A 628 0.64 43.82 -4.35
C VAL A 628 -0.52 43.08 -5.02
N LEU A 629 -1.75 43.27 -4.55
CA LEU A 629 -2.95 42.71 -5.15
C LEU A 629 -3.18 43.20 -6.60
N GLY A 630 -2.89 44.47 -6.87
CA GLY A 630 -2.96 45.06 -8.22
C GLY A 630 -1.94 44.44 -9.18
N GLN A 631 -0.73 44.17 -8.70
CA GLN A 631 0.31 43.51 -9.50
C GLN A 631 0.04 42.01 -9.73
N LEU A 632 -0.57 41.33 -8.75
CA LEU A 632 -1.00 39.93 -8.89
C LEU A 632 -2.10 39.78 -9.94
N GLY A 633 -2.96 40.76 -10.13
CA GLY A 633 -4.01 40.79 -11.16
C GLY A 633 -3.48 40.69 -12.59
N ASN A 634 -2.19 40.97 -12.83
CA ASN A 634 -1.55 40.79 -14.13
C ASN A 634 -1.15 39.34 -14.41
N PHE A 635 -1.03 38.52 -13.37
CA PHE A 635 -0.58 37.13 -13.45
C PHE A 635 -1.72 36.13 -13.16
N PHE A 636 -2.66 36.52 -12.28
CA PHE A 636 -3.71 35.62 -11.81
C PHE A 636 -5.08 36.25 -12.02
N SER A 637 -6.05 35.47 -12.46
CA SER A 637 -7.43 35.91 -12.58
C SER A 637 -8.01 36.26 -11.20
N PRO A 638 -8.91 37.22 -11.09
CA PRO A 638 -9.60 37.52 -9.83
C PRO A 638 -10.35 36.30 -9.27
N GLU A 639 -10.87 35.46 -10.14
CA GLU A 639 -11.54 34.20 -9.77
C GLU A 639 -10.59 33.27 -9.02
N PHE A 640 -9.40 33.06 -9.54
CA PHE A 640 -8.40 32.20 -8.91
C PHE A 640 -7.95 32.75 -7.54
N MET A 641 -7.71 34.07 -7.46
CA MET A 641 -7.29 34.73 -6.21
C MET A 641 -8.34 34.61 -5.09
N ASN A 642 -9.62 34.67 -5.44
CA ASN A 642 -10.72 34.59 -4.47
C ASN A 642 -10.97 33.18 -3.89
N ARG A 643 -10.32 32.15 -4.43
CA ARG A 643 -10.47 30.77 -3.95
C ARG A 643 -9.52 30.42 -2.81
N PHE A 644 -8.48 31.23 -2.58
CA PHE A 644 -7.56 31.03 -1.47
C PHE A 644 -8.17 31.45 -0.13
N ASP A 645 -7.86 30.69 0.91
CA ASP A 645 -8.19 31.07 2.30
C ASP A 645 -7.38 32.29 2.77
N GLY A 646 -6.22 32.49 2.13
CA GLY A 646 -5.39 33.68 2.39
C GLY A 646 -4.30 33.92 1.36
N ILE A 647 -4.11 35.18 1.02
CA ILE A 647 -2.93 35.67 0.29
C ILE A 647 -1.97 36.24 1.34
N ILE A 648 -0.80 35.61 1.44
CA ILE A 648 0.18 35.87 2.50
C ILE A 648 1.37 36.60 1.91
N GLU A 649 1.58 37.83 2.34
CA GLU A 649 2.71 38.65 1.91
C GLU A 649 3.92 38.43 2.81
N PHE A 650 5.05 38.05 2.21
CA PHE A 650 6.35 37.90 2.86
C PHE A 650 7.16 39.20 2.68
N LYS A 651 7.61 39.73 3.80
CA LYS A 651 8.41 40.95 3.83
C LYS A 651 9.88 40.63 3.58
N ALA A 652 10.60 41.63 3.03
CA ALA A 652 12.06 41.55 2.94
C ALA A 652 12.69 41.50 4.35
N LEU A 653 13.73 40.67 4.49
CA LEU A 653 14.44 40.47 5.76
C LEU A 653 15.33 41.69 6.08
N ASN A 654 15.35 42.14 7.32
CA ASN A 654 16.27 43.11 7.83
C ASN A 654 17.55 42.48 8.37
N LYS A 655 18.58 43.25 8.74
CA LYS A 655 19.88 42.75 9.22
C LYS A 655 19.76 41.92 10.52
N GLU A 656 18.87 42.31 11.41
CA GLU A 656 18.60 41.63 12.68
C GLU A 656 17.99 40.25 12.43
N ASN A 657 17.02 40.17 11.52
CA ASN A 657 16.44 38.86 11.11
C ASN A 657 17.47 37.93 10.50
N LEU A 658 18.41 38.46 9.71
CA LEU A 658 19.48 37.67 9.09
C LEU A 658 20.45 37.14 10.12
N LEU A 659 20.76 37.88 11.19
CA LEU A 659 21.59 37.40 12.31
C LEU A 659 20.91 36.21 13.01
N ASN A 660 19.61 36.32 13.30
CA ASN A 660 18.85 35.24 13.91
C ASN A 660 18.81 34.00 13.00
N ILE A 661 18.69 34.18 11.67
CA ILE A 661 18.75 33.08 10.71
C ILE A 661 20.12 32.41 10.71
N VAL A 662 21.21 33.18 10.78
CA VAL A 662 22.57 32.63 10.90
C VAL A 662 22.72 31.81 12.19
N ASP A 663 22.13 32.24 13.30
CA ASP A 663 22.14 31.48 14.56
C ASP A 663 21.43 30.13 14.42
N ILE A 664 20.27 30.07 13.77
CA ILE A 664 19.58 28.82 13.50
C ILE A 664 20.44 27.91 12.61
N MET A 665 20.99 28.44 11.51
CA MET A 665 21.85 27.64 10.62
C MET A 665 23.12 27.11 11.31
N LEU A 666 23.73 27.90 12.19
CA LEU A 666 24.88 27.48 12.99
C LEU A 666 24.48 26.44 14.04
N SER A 667 23.28 26.52 14.61
CA SER A 667 22.74 25.47 15.47
C SER A 667 22.58 24.14 14.73
N ASP A 668 22.09 24.16 13.48
CA ASP A 668 22.01 22.97 12.62
C ASP A 668 23.41 22.38 12.32
N VAL A 669 24.41 23.24 12.08
CA VAL A 669 25.81 22.80 11.92
C VAL A 669 26.29 22.14 13.19
N ASN A 670 26.04 22.74 14.35
CA ASN A 670 26.42 22.17 15.65
C ASN A 670 25.76 20.84 15.94
N ALA A 671 24.46 20.66 15.59
CA ALA A 671 23.75 19.41 15.73
C ALA A 671 24.40 18.28 14.89
N ARG A 672 24.88 18.58 13.69
CA ARG A 672 25.64 17.64 12.85
C ARG A 672 27.04 17.33 13.42
N LEU A 673 27.71 18.34 13.93
CA LEU A 673 29.04 18.18 14.54
C LEU A 673 28.98 17.37 15.85
N ALA A 674 27.89 17.46 16.60
CA ALA A 674 27.68 16.73 17.86
C ALA A 674 27.72 15.19 17.67
N ILE A 675 27.37 14.68 16.47
CA ILE A 675 27.49 13.26 16.14
C ILE A 675 28.95 12.78 16.31
N ASN A 676 29.90 13.65 15.96
CA ASN A 676 31.34 13.40 16.12
C ASN A 676 31.89 13.96 17.46
N SER A 677 30.99 14.37 18.38
CA SER A 677 31.35 14.99 19.67
C SER A 677 32.19 16.28 19.50
N ILE A 678 31.95 17.05 18.42
CA ILE A 678 32.57 18.33 18.14
C ILE A 678 31.58 19.43 18.50
N HIS A 679 32.01 20.46 19.18
CA HIS A 679 31.23 21.66 19.51
C HIS A 679 31.90 22.89 18.93
N LEU A 680 31.11 23.75 18.26
CA LEU A 680 31.58 24.98 17.65
C LEU A 680 30.92 26.19 18.33
N ASP A 681 31.75 27.09 18.90
CA ASP A 681 31.36 28.42 19.36
C ASP A 681 31.68 29.45 18.27
N VAL A 682 30.71 30.30 17.91
CA VAL A 682 30.88 31.33 16.87
C VAL A 682 30.70 32.71 17.47
N THR A 683 31.71 33.56 17.38
CA THR A 683 31.63 34.91 17.92
C THR A 683 30.71 35.82 17.13
N ASP A 684 30.05 36.81 17.78
CA ASP A 684 29.11 37.73 17.16
C ASP A 684 29.68 38.49 15.95
N LYS A 685 30.97 38.86 16.03
CA LYS A 685 31.71 39.50 14.93
C LYS A 685 31.77 38.62 13.68
N VAL A 686 31.90 37.30 13.87
CA VAL A 686 31.91 36.34 12.77
C VAL A 686 30.47 36.23 12.17
N LYS A 687 29.45 36.17 13.03
CA LYS A 687 28.05 36.15 12.59
C LYS A 687 27.68 37.41 11.75
N GLU A 688 28.09 38.59 12.24
CA GLU A 688 27.90 39.84 11.47
C GLU A 688 28.61 39.80 10.11
N LYS A 689 29.84 39.28 10.10
CA LYS A 689 30.60 39.14 8.85
C LYS A 689 29.94 38.16 7.88
N LEU A 690 29.43 37.04 8.38
CA LEU A 690 28.68 36.04 7.54
C LEU A 690 27.44 36.68 6.92
N VAL A 691 26.69 37.51 7.68
CA VAL A 691 25.55 38.27 7.17
C VAL A 691 26.00 39.26 6.10
N ASP A 692 27.06 40.03 6.33
CA ASP A 692 27.56 41.02 5.35
C ASP A 692 28.06 40.38 4.05
N LEU A 693 28.63 39.16 4.11
CA LEU A 693 29.08 38.40 2.94
C LEU A 693 27.93 37.68 2.24
N GLY A 694 26.97 37.19 2.99
CA GLY A 694 25.87 36.33 2.48
C GLY A 694 24.57 37.06 2.18
N TYR A 695 24.48 38.40 2.38
CA TYR A 695 23.27 39.15 2.08
C TYR A 695 23.29 39.69 0.66
N ASP A 696 22.30 39.36 -0.12
CA ASP A 696 22.00 39.95 -1.42
C ASP A 696 20.55 40.47 -1.39
N PRO A 697 20.32 41.81 -1.61
CA PRO A 697 18.97 42.38 -1.63
C PRO A 697 18.03 41.72 -2.64
N LYS A 698 18.55 41.04 -3.69
CA LYS A 698 17.74 40.36 -4.70
C LYS A 698 17.48 38.86 -4.35
N MET A 699 18.40 38.25 -3.64
CA MET A 699 18.37 36.81 -3.32
C MET A 699 18.00 36.51 -1.86
N GLY A 700 17.88 37.56 -1.02
CA GLY A 700 17.54 37.46 0.40
C GLY A 700 18.56 36.66 1.20
N ALA A 701 18.09 35.75 2.06
CA ALA A 701 18.93 34.88 2.87
C ALA A 701 19.49 33.62 2.13
N ARG A 702 19.14 33.40 0.88
CA ARG A 702 19.55 32.20 0.13
C ARG A 702 21.06 31.99 0.03
N PRO A 703 21.90 33.05 -0.19
CA PRO A 703 23.34 32.89 -0.24
C PRO A 703 23.98 32.61 1.13
N LEU A 704 23.32 32.91 2.26
CA LEU A 704 23.89 32.67 3.61
C LEU A 704 24.31 31.21 3.84
N ARG A 705 23.51 30.26 3.35
CA ARG A 705 23.87 28.85 3.48
C ARG A 705 25.20 28.51 2.82
N ARG A 706 25.43 29.04 1.63
CA ARG A 706 26.68 28.86 0.90
C ARG A 706 27.83 29.57 1.60
N THR A 707 27.61 30.76 2.12
CA THR A 707 28.61 31.52 2.88
C THR A 707 29.00 30.80 4.17
N ILE A 708 28.05 30.18 4.89
CA ILE A 708 28.35 29.37 6.08
C ILE A 708 29.16 28.12 5.66
N GLN A 709 28.80 27.47 4.58
CA GLN A 709 29.52 26.31 4.08
C GLN A 709 30.98 26.68 3.75
N GLU A 710 31.19 27.70 2.92
CA GLU A 710 32.53 28.10 2.45
C GLU A 710 33.43 28.65 3.57
N HIS A 711 32.86 29.33 4.57
CA HIS A 711 33.67 30.01 5.59
C HIS A 711 33.69 29.32 6.97
N ILE A 712 32.74 28.42 7.25
CA ILE A 712 32.61 27.72 8.52
C ILE A 712 32.82 26.24 8.33
N GLU A 713 32.01 25.55 7.50
CA GLU A 713 32.07 24.09 7.38
C GLU A 713 33.41 23.64 6.77
N ASP A 714 33.86 24.31 5.69
CA ASP A 714 35.13 24.00 5.04
C ASP A 714 36.30 24.29 6.01
N ALA A 715 36.29 25.44 6.72
CA ALA A 715 37.32 25.81 7.70
C ALA A 715 37.35 24.84 8.90
N ILE A 716 36.20 24.32 9.35
CA ILE A 716 36.16 23.27 10.38
C ILE A 716 36.78 21.99 9.85
N THR A 717 36.44 21.61 8.62
CA THR A 717 36.97 20.38 8.01
C THR A 717 38.50 20.42 7.93
N ASP A 718 39.06 21.52 7.43
CA ASP A 718 40.51 21.69 7.30
C ASP A 718 41.16 21.64 8.67
N TYR A 719 40.64 22.39 9.67
CA TYR A 719 41.18 22.40 11.02
C TYR A 719 41.10 21.03 11.69
N TYR A 720 40.00 20.30 11.56
CA TYR A 720 39.81 18.99 12.18
C TYR A 720 40.70 17.92 11.57
N LEU A 721 40.95 17.96 10.26
CA LEU A 721 41.87 17.04 9.59
C LEU A 721 43.33 17.22 10.10
N GLU A 722 43.71 18.47 10.44
CA GLU A 722 45.03 18.76 11.03
C GLU A 722 45.10 18.44 12.53
N ASN A 723 43.98 18.56 13.26
CA ASN A 723 43.89 18.44 14.72
C ASN A 723 42.74 17.51 15.18
N PRO A 724 42.74 16.20 14.90
CA PRO A 724 41.62 15.29 15.15
C PRO A 724 41.25 15.11 16.64
N SER A 725 42.15 15.46 17.56
CA SER A 725 41.93 15.32 19.01
C SER A 725 41.17 16.49 19.63
N GLU A 726 41.03 17.61 18.92
CA GLU A 726 40.38 18.81 19.44
C GLU A 726 38.89 18.78 19.12
N LYS A 727 38.06 18.85 20.16
CA LYS A 727 36.59 18.75 20.04
C LYS A 727 35.88 20.05 20.36
N GLU A 728 36.50 21.00 21.03
CA GLU A 728 35.98 22.30 21.37
C GLU A 728 36.59 23.34 20.45
N LEU A 729 35.80 23.77 19.44
CA LEU A 729 36.26 24.70 18.40
C LEU A 729 35.60 26.05 18.56
N ARG A 730 36.35 27.11 18.19
CA ARG A 730 35.82 28.47 18.17
C ARG A 730 36.13 29.19 16.86
N ALA A 731 35.11 29.74 16.23
CA ALA A 731 35.26 30.60 15.06
C ALA A 731 35.52 32.06 15.51
N ILE A 732 36.63 32.62 15.10
CA ILE A 732 37.03 33.99 15.40
C ILE A 732 37.42 34.77 14.14
N MET A 733 37.32 36.10 14.21
CA MET A 733 37.76 36.98 13.14
C MET A 733 39.19 37.45 13.39
N THR A 734 40.04 37.34 12.37
CA THR A 734 41.40 37.87 12.44
C THR A 734 41.41 39.40 12.23
N SER A 735 42.52 40.04 12.57
CA SER A 735 42.73 41.50 12.31
C SER A 735 42.60 41.87 10.85
N ASN A 736 42.82 40.89 9.94
CA ASN A 736 42.70 41.08 8.49
C ASN A 736 41.25 40.83 7.98
N GLY A 737 40.29 40.56 8.86
CA GLY A 737 38.91 40.31 8.50
C GLY A 737 38.57 38.88 7.96
N ASN A 738 39.50 37.95 8.06
CA ASN A 738 39.29 36.54 7.71
C ASN A 738 38.74 35.74 8.88
N ILE A 739 37.85 34.79 8.64
CA ILE A 739 37.33 33.86 9.63
C ILE A 739 38.30 32.69 9.74
N ILE A 740 38.69 32.35 10.97
CA ILE A 740 39.54 31.19 11.27
C ILE A 740 38.93 30.38 12.41
N ILE A 741 39.19 29.07 12.38
CA ILE A 741 38.83 28.14 13.46
C ILE A 741 40.05 27.94 14.37
N LYS A 742 39.82 27.96 15.68
CA LYS A 742 40.82 27.66 16.71
C LYS A 742 40.23 26.76 17.79
N SER A 743 41.10 26.10 18.58
CA SER A 743 40.68 25.43 19.79
C SER A 743 40.22 26.43 20.84
N SER A 744 39.07 26.18 21.46
CA SER A 744 38.51 27.03 22.51
C SER A 744 39.45 27.17 23.73
N LYS A 745 40.23 26.12 24.05
CA LYS A 745 41.20 26.10 25.19
C LYS A 745 42.38 27.02 25.00
N LYS A 746 42.83 27.31 23.77
CA LYS A 746 43.98 28.20 23.49
C LYS A 746 43.63 29.68 23.47
N THR A 747 42.35 30.04 23.47
CA THR A 747 41.87 31.44 23.37
C THR A 747 41.81 32.11 24.75
N GLU A 748 41.66 31.35 25.85
CA GLU A 748 41.65 31.90 27.23
C GLU A 748 43.05 32.26 27.75
N GLU A 749 44.10 31.61 27.24
CA GLU A 749 45.48 31.97 27.63
C GLU A 749 46.02 33.24 26.98
N SER A 750 45.49 33.63 25.79
CA SER A 750 45.96 34.84 25.09
C SER A 750 45.26 36.15 25.55
N THR A 751 44.24 36.08 26.43
CA THR A 751 43.56 37.26 27.00
C THR A 751 44.04 37.56 28.43
N LYS A 752 44.95 36.77 29.01
CA LYS A 752 45.55 36.99 30.33
C LYS A 752 47.07 37.36 30.29
N GLY A 753 47.59 37.72 29.11
CA GLY A 753 48.96 38.17 28.92
C GLY A 753 49.04 39.68 28.62
#